data_005ed3242a96f7b8f97db77d119c5a99
#
_entry.id   005ed3242a96f7b8f97db77d119c5a99
#
_cell.length_a   1.000
_cell.length_b   1.000
_cell.length_c   1.000
_cell.angle_alpha   90.00
_cell.angle_beta   90.00
_cell.angle_gamma   90.00
#
_symmetry.space_group_name_H-M   'P 1'
#
loop_
_entity.id
_entity.type
_entity.pdbx_description
1 polymer ?
#
loop_
_entity_poly.entity_id
_entity_poly.type
_entity_poly.pdbx_seq_one_letter_code
_entity_poly.pdbx_strand_id
1 'polypeptide(L)'
;MPSVSRRDLISAGVAVGATACFPRQLLSFARSLPESAAPSLALSAGSWMQQVGKPPYSAGEEGAIINLAQSALVKLFDGKMLSDLQSDADHLGIPAAERVNITLRHAGRIRGSMSAPGKNLGTQVIESVFRAAMDRRYGGPLARWEASGTSLEVWLQVGSSEIDHDARFEKSVLLLGVEGLEIDDHGQSAYYKPSVAITSRYKTDVTLFEALCKKAGLDKDAWKQPDVNVRRTQWLCLPSVSNAHFFGPQLSPVAKLPIPLDSSIAESAYYLIRNQNVSGGTAYLYDPIADSFVGKKTNSVRAAGCLFALSQTLQSNHDIADTETFKIRTAQMARGLLSRTSLTGEGGRVVQGEKTGTLPEEDERDDELPERAGKDAELAEEEESDGELAGVGATALLAAALSAGILRKEFAQEYQQLYRSITSAQKPDGRFITHFGETEESERAANYYSGQALLVLALEAERGNTKALEMCRRAFEPYVFHFKQAPTTAFVGWHVNVWSRIAILTGNHAYADFVFEQTDWLLQWQIKSHRDLRWVGGFSQSGGAPQFSSIVFLEATVRALLLAIRTGDAKRTKNYVDCVRSGLHFCRLLRLEETPSTLLGNPMRCKGGVALGLIDRRVRCDVVQHFITLCLAVEEIKKHLV
;
A
#
# COMPACT_ATOMS: atom_id res chain seq x y z
N MET A 1 -27.82 -36.98 27.07
CA MET A 1 -26.86 -37.43 26.03
C MET A 1 -25.51 -36.90 26.43
N PRO A 2 -24.49 -37.71 26.70
CA PRO A 2 -23.19 -37.26 27.20
C PRO A 2 -22.32 -36.74 26.07
N SER A 3 -21.57 -35.69 26.38
CA SER A 3 -20.57 -35.02 25.53
C SER A 3 -19.37 -35.93 25.29
N VAL A 4 -19.05 -36.16 24.02
CA VAL A 4 -17.84 -36.89 23.61
C VAL A 4 -16.65 -35.92 23.60
N SER A 5 -15.63 -36.30 24.35
CA SER A 5 -14.39 -35.53 24.51
C SER A 5 -13.49 -35.68 23.25
N ARG A 6 -12.77 -34.61 22.96
CA ARG A 6 -11.84 -34.47 21.82
C ARG A 6 -10.64 -35.47 21.83
N ARG A 7 -10.54 -36.35 22.84
CA ARG A 7 -9.48 -37.35 23.00
C ARG A 7 -9.79 -38.72 22.37
N ASP A 8 -11.04 -38.99 22.02
CA ASP A 8 -11.45 -40.34 21.58
C ASP A 8 -11.40 -40.54 20.04
N LEU A 9 -10.91 -39.56 19.27
CA LEU A 9 -10.82 -39.59 17.80
C LEU A 9 -9.43 -39.94 17.25
N ILE A 10 -8.47 -40.31 18.09
CA ILE A 10 -7.06 -40.57 17.64
C ILE A 10 -6.71 -42.08 17.61
N SER A 11 -7.64 -42.97 17.89
CA SER A 11 -7.32 -44.40 17.99
C SER A 11 -8.07 -45.34 17.04
N ALA A 12 -8.44 -44.88 15.85
CA ALA A 12 -8.91 -45.78 14.80
C ALA A 12 -8.02 -45.66 13.56
N GLY A 13 -6.95 -46.45 13.55
CA GLY A 13 -6.12 -46.63 12.38
C GLY A 13 -6.88 -47.37 11.27
N VAL A 14 -7.00 -46.74 10.11
CA VAL A 14 -7.26 -47.44 8.85
C VAL A 14 -6.17 -47.06 7.87
N ALA A 15 -5.28 -48.00 7.61
CA ALA A 15 -4.32 -47.94 6.54
C ALA A 15 -5.09 -48.08 5.21
N VAL A 16 -5.16 -47.00 4.43
CA VAL A 16 -5.48 -47.10 3.01
C VAL A 16 -4.30 -46.50 2.25
N GLY A 17 -3.57 -47.40 1.60
CA GLY A 17 -2.52 -47.04 0.68
C GLY A 17 -3.11 -46.29 -0.53
N ALA A 18 -2.81 -45.02 -0.61
CA ALA A 18 -2.95 -44.23 -1.81
C ALA A 18 -1.55 -43.76 -2.22
N THR A 19 -0.98 -44.44 -3.17
CA THR A 19 0.18 -43.99 -3.96
C THR A 19 -0.24 -42.75 -4.73
N ALA A 20 -0.14 -41.60 -4.12
CA ALA A 20 -0.29 -40.32 -4.81
C ALA A 20 0.97 -40.06 -5.62
N CYS A 21 0.89 -40.26 -6.92
CA CYS A 21 1.85 -39.77 -7.90
C CYS A 21 1.94 -38.24 -7.78
N PHE A 22 2.94 -37.76 -7.09
CA PHE A 22 3.34 -36.36 -7.21
C PHE A 22 3.98 -36.18 -8.59
N PRO A 23 3.55 -35.16 -9.36
CA PRO A 23 4.15 -34.94 -10.67
C PRO A 23 5.63 -34.57 -10.49
N ARG A 24 6.51 -35.33 -11.10
CA ARG A 24 7.95 -35.05 -11.21
C ARG A 24 8.31 -33.74 -11.93
N GLN A 25 7.34 -32.91 -12.26
CA GLN A 25 7.51 -31.67 -13.02
C GLN A 25 8.07 -30.50 -12.22
N LEU A 26 8.04 -30.50 -10.88
CA LEU A 26 8.62 -29.40 -10.08
C LEU A 26 10.13 -29.51 -9.85
N LEU A 27 10.72 -30.67 -10.04
CA LEU A 27 12.18 -30.86 -10.00
C LEU A 27 12.87 -30.51 -11.34
N SER A 28 12.12 -30.37 -12.42
CA SER A 28 12.65 -29.98 -13.73
C SER A 28 12.84 -28.47 -13.88
N PHE A 29 12.22 -27.65 -13.03
CA PHE A 29 12.39 -26.17 -13.07
C PHE A 29 13.78 -25.70 -12.66
N ALA A 30 14.52 -26.49 -11.88
CA ALA A 30 15.91 -26.18 -11.54
C ALA A 30 16.93 -26.63 -12.59
N ARG A 31 16.51 -27.40 -13.61
CA ARG A 31 17.41 -27.97 -14.62
C ARG A 31 17.25 -27.44 -16.05
N SER A 32 16.30 -26.56 -16.31
CA SER A 32 16.05 -26.04 -17.67
C SER A 32 15.74 -24.54 -17.70
N LEU A 33 16.61 -23.72 -17.11
CA LEU A 33 16.71 -22.34 -17.56
C LEU A 33 17.69 -22.32 -18.73
N PRO A 34 17.27 -21.91 -19.94
CA PRO A 34 18.21 -21.72 -21.04
C PRO A 34 19.22 -20.65 -20.64
N GLU A 35 20.49 -20.87 -20.98
CA GLU A 35 21.62 -19.92 -20.76
C GLU A 35 21.38 -18.50 -21.31
N SER A 36 20.32 -18.28 -22.08
CA SER A 36 19.92 -16.99 -22.66
C SER A 36 18.96 -16.17 -21.80
N ALA A 37 18.49 -16.65 -20.63
CA ALA A 37 17.53 -15.94 -19.75
C ALA A 37 18.19 -15.21 -18.57
N ALA A 38 19.50 -15.08 -18.54
CA ALA A 38 20.26 -14.43 -17.49
C ALA A 38 20.24 -12.86 -17.45
N PRO A 39 19.55 -12.10 -18.33
CA PRO A 39 19.74 -10.65 -18.33
C PRO A 39 18.85 -9.84 -17.41
N SER A 40 17.97 -10.42 -16.57
CA SER A 40 16.99 -9.59 -15.86
C SER A 40 17.11 -9.50 -14.34
N LEU A 41 18.03 -10.23 -13.70
CA LEU A 41 18.18 -10.21 -12.24
C LEU A 41 19.01 -9.02 -11.72
N ALA A 42 19.78 -8.36 -12.56
CA ALA A 42 20.57 -7.17 -12.23
C ALA A 42 19.74 -5.89 -11.95
N LEU A 43 18.41 -5.99 -11.98
CA LEU A 43 17.53 -4.84 -12.05
C LEU A 43 17.17 -4.21 -10.68
N SER A 44 17.42 -4.88 -9.56
CA SER A 44 17.13 -4.33 -8.24
C SER A 44 18.22 -3.41 -7.69
N ALA A 45 19.43 -3.51 -8.20
CA ALA A 45 20.55 -2.68 -7.81
C ALA A 45 20.55 -1.30 -8.48
N GLY A 46 19.77 -1.09 -9.54
CA GLY A 46 19.91 0.03 -10.46
C GLY A 46 19.48 1.40 -9.95
N SER A 47 18.62 1.51 -8.92
CA SER A 47 18.04 2.83 -8.58
C SER A 47 18.98 3.70 -7.72
N TRP A 48 19.69 3.13 -6.78
CA TRP A 48 20.66 3.88 -5.98
C TRP A 48 22.02 3.99 -6.68
N MET A 49 22.39 3.02 -7.54
CA MET A 49 23.64 3.04 -8.29
C MET A 49 23.73 4.17 -9.33
N GLN A 50 22.59 4.67 -9.84
CA GLN A 50 22.58 5.90 -10.64
C GLN A 50 22.98 7.15 -9.82
N GLN A 51 22.82 7.09 -8.49
CA GLN A 51 23.24 8.17 -7.58
C GLN A 51 24.67 8.02 -7.06
N VAL A 52 25.24 6.81 -7.07
CA VAL A 52 26.54 6.49 -6.41
C VAL A 52 27.64 6.10 -7.41
N GLY A 53 27.32 5.88 -8.67
CA GLY A 53 28.31 5.54 -9.71
C GLY A 53 28.25 4.09 -10.21
N LYS A 54 29.36 3.60 -10.78
CA LYS A 54 29.46 2.28 -11.42
C LYS A 54 29.12 1.15 -10.44
N PRO A 55 28.34 0.11 -10.85
CA PRO A 55 28.07 -1.07 -10.02
C PRO A 55 29.37 -1.68 -9.47
N PRO A 56 29.39 -2.06 -8.17
CA PRO A 56 30.61 -2.64 -7.57
C PRO A 56 30.95 -4.02 -8.13
N TYR A 57 29.98 -4.71 -8.70
CA TYR A 57 30.12 -6.03 -9.34
C TYR A 57 29.54 -6.01 -10.75
N SER A 58 30.11 -6.80 -11.65
CA SER A 58 29.51 -7.08 -12.96
C SER A 58 28.30 -8.00 -12.83
N ALA A 59 27.41 -8.01 -13.81
CA ALA A 59 26.25 -8.91 -13.82
C ALA A 59 26.65 -10.41 -13.72
N GLY A 60 27.82 -10.77 -14.27
CA GLY A 60 28.39 -12.12 -14.16
C GLY A 60 28.79 -12.45 -12.73
N GLU A 61 29.46 -11.52 -12.03
CA GLU A 61 29.84 -11.68 -10.61
C GLU A 61 28.62 -11.74 -9.71
N GLU A 62 27.61 -10.88 -9.92
CA GLU A 62 26.34 -10.93 -9.18
C GLU A 62 25.65 -12.29 -9.35
N GLY A 63 25.60 -12.80 -10.60
CA GLY A 63 25.07 -14.14 -10.90
C GLY A 63 25.86 -15.24 -10.20
N ALA A 64 27.18 -15.17 -10.19
CA ALA A 64 28.04 -16.15 -9.51
C ALA A 64 27.84 -16.14 -8.00
N ILE A 65 27.69 -14.97 -7.37
CA ILE A 65 27.47 -14.81 -5.93
C ILE A 65 26.13 -15.44 -5.52
N ILE A 66 25.05 -15.11 -6.23
CA ILE A 66 23.72 -15.66 -5.88
C ILE A 66 23.65 -17.18 -6.10
N ASN A 67 24.26 -17.67 -7.19
CA ASN A 67 24.33 -19.10 -7.50
C ASN A 67 25.12 -19.87 -6.44
N LEU A 68 26.23 -19.30 -5.95
CA LEU A 68 27.00 -19.90 -4.84
C LEU A 68 26.14 -20.01 -3.57
N ALA A 69 25.42 -18.94 -3.20
CA ALA A 69 24.55 -18.96 -2.03
C ALA A 69 23.40 -19.97 -2.15
N GLN A 70 22.76 -20.06 -3.33
CA GLN A 70 21.70 -21.02 -3.60
C GLN A 70 22.23 -22.47 -3.56
N SER A 71 23.38 -22.72 -4.19
CA SER A 71 24.03 -24.04 -4.18
C SER A 71 24.38 -24.48 -2.74
N ALA A 72 24.93 -23.56 -1.93
CA ALA A 72 25.23 -23.83 -0.53
C ALA A 72 23.96 -24.19 0.26
N LEU A 73 22.87 -23.45 0.06
CA LEU A 73 21.59 -23.72 0.73
C LEU A 73 21.02 -25.09 0.34
N VAL A 74 21.04 -25.44 -0.95
CA VAL A 74 20.60 -26.76 -1.43
C VAL A 74 21.42 -27.88 -0.81
N LYS A 75 22.75 -27.76 -0.80
CA LYS A 75 23.65 -28.75 -0.19
C LYS A 75 23.38 -28.93 1.30
N LEU A 76 23.05 -27.86 2.04
CA LEU A 76 22.64 -27.96 3.44
C LEU A 76 21.33 -28.74 3.63
N PHE A 77 20.34 -28.54 2.76
CA PHE A 77 19.12 -29.35 2.76
C PHE A 77 19.39 -30.84 2.46
N ASP A 78 20.43 -31.14 1.70
CA ASP A 78 20.89 -32.50 1.43
C ASP A 78 21.76 -33.08 2.56
N GLY A 79 21.91 -32.34 3.70
CA GLY A 79 22.62 -32.79 4.88
C GLY A 79 24.13 -32.61 4.82
N LYS A 80 24.66 -31.81 3.88
CA LYS A 80 26.09 -31.49 3.80
C LYS A 80 26.48 -30.55 4.93
N MET A 81 27.71 -30.73 5.40
CA MET A 81 28.29 -29.90 6.46
C MET A 81 29.03 -28.69 5.86
N LEU A 82 29.36 -27.70 6.71
CA LEU A 82 30.10 -26.51 6.28
C LEU A 82 31.44 -26.85 5.60
N SER A 83 32.16 -27.85 6.11
CA SER A 83 33.40 -28.34 5.50
C SER A 83 33.25 -28.79 4.06
N ASP A 84 32.09 -29.37 3.70
CA ASP A 84 31.81 -29.85 2.36
C ASP A 84 31.54 -28.72 1.35
N LEU A 85 31.24 -27.50 1.86
CA LEU A 85 30.93 -26.33 1.08
C LEU A 85 32.13 -25.39 0.86
N GLN A 86 33.16 -25.52 1.71
CA GLN A 86 34.31 -24.60 1.68
C GLN A 86 35.09 -24.64 0.36
N SER A 87 35.17 -25.80 -0.28
CA SER A 87 35.86 -25.94 -1.58
C SER A 87 35.19 -25.07 -2.69
N ASP A 88 33.89 -24.81 -2.60
CA ASP A 88 33.19 -23.99 -3.57
C ASP A 88 33.49 -22.48 -3.39
N ALA A 89 33.87 -22.09 -2.18
CA ALA A 89 34.13 -20.70 -1.83
C ALA A 89 35.33 -20.11 -2.58
N ASP A 90 36.37 -20.89 -2.79
CA ASP A 90 37.62 -20.44 -3.41
C ASP A 90 37.49 -20.20 -4.93
N HIS A 91 36.48 -20.78 -5.56
CA HIS A 91 36.24 -20.64 -7.01
C HIS A 91 35.66 -19.27 -7.39
N LEU A 92 35.10 -18.50 -6.45
CA LEU A 92 34.48 -17.20 -6.77
C LEU A 92 35.51 -16.13 -7.16
N GLY A 93 36.71 -16.17 -6.58
CA GLY A 93 37.81 -15.26 -6.93
C GLY A 93 37.59 -13.78 -6.60
N ILE A 94 36.54 -13.42 -5.87
CA ILE A 94 36.16 -12.06 -5.51
C ILE A 94 36.69 -11.73 -4.09
N PRO A 95 37.31 -10.53 -3.88
CA PRO A 95 37.75 -10.09 -2.56
C PRO A 95 36.60 -10.05 -1.54
N ALA A 96 36.93 -10.11 -0.25
CA ALA A 96 35.97 -9.98 0.82
C ALA A 96 35.23 -8.62 0.75
N ALA A 97 33.92 -8.64 0.95
CA ALA A 97 33.13 -7.44 1.17
C ALA A 97 33.29 -6.94 2.61
N GLU A 98 33.00 -5.67 2.86
CA GLU A 98 33.01 -5.11 4.22
C GLU A 98 32.09 -5.91 5.15
N ARG A 99 30.92 -6.26 4.66
CA ARG A 99 29.96 -7.12 5.38
C ARG A 99 29.07 -7.88 4.39
N VAL A 100 28.84 -9.15 4.67
CA VAL A 100 27.85 -10.00 3.99
C VAL A 100 26.78 -10.38 5.00
N ASN A 101 25.50 -10.23 4.63
CA ASN A 101 24.39 -10.77 5.41
C ASN A 101 23.52 -11.64 4.51
N ILE A 102 23.27 -12.87 4.94
CA ILE A 102 22.28 -13.75 4.30
C ILE A 102 20.98 -13.66 5.08
N THR A 103 19.87 -13.45 4.36
CA THR A 103 18.52 -13.57 4.91
C THR A 103 17.79 -14.68 4.20
N LEU A 104 17.33 -15.64 4.97
CA LEU A 104 16.48 -16.73 4.52
C LEU A 104 15.03 -16.38 4.89
N ARG A 105 14.12 -16.61 3.94
CA ARG A 105 12.69 -16.38 4.14
C ARG A 105 11.91 -17.62 3.75
N HIS A 106 10.91 -17.94 4.54
CA HIS A 106 9.93 -18.95 4.22
C HIS A 106 8.55 -18.28 4.16
N ALA A 107 7.87 -18.35 3.01
CA ALA A 107 6.61 -17.66 2.78
C ALA A 107 6.64 -16.17 3.21
N GLY A 108 7.66 -15.42 2.78
CA GLY A 108 7.84 -13.99 3.09
C GLY A 108 8.44 -13.68 4.48
N ARG A 109 8.27 -14.55 5.47
CA ARG A 109 8.73 -14.33 6.83
C ARG A 109 10.22 -14.69 6.99
N ILE A 110 10.93 -13.92 7.80
CA ILE A 110 12.33 -14.22 8.11
C ILE A 110 12.41 -15.59 8.81
N ARG A 111 13.25 -16.46 8.27
CA ARG A 111 13.52 -17.79 8.78
C ARG A 111 14.95 -17.95 9.30
N GLY A 112 15.82 -17.02 8.94
CA GLY A 112 17.18 -16.87 9.44
C GLY A 112 17.83 -15.62 8.83
N SER A 113 18.70 -14.95 9.60
CA SER A 113 19.43 -13.77 9.12
C SER A 113 20.75 -13.63 9.88
N MET A 114 21.86 -13.91 9.20
CA MET A 114 23.19 -13.93 9.82
C MET A 114 24.26 -13.39 8.88
N SER A 115 25.33 -12.91 9.49
CA SER A 115 26.56 -12.52 8.84
C SER A 115 27.71 -13.36 9.36
N ALA A 116 28.73 -13.55 8.54
CA ALA A 116 29.97 -14.21 8.94
C ALA A 116 31.19 -13.45 8.38
N PRO A 117 32.30 -13.41 9.09
CA PRO A 117 33.57 -13.01 8.54
C PRO A 117 34.09 -14.07 7.54
N GLY A 118 35.01 -13.69 6.68
CA GLY A 118 35.68 -14.61 5.76
C GLY A 118 36.87 -13.97 5.08
N LYS A 119 37.80 -14.78 4.62
CA LYS A 119 39.01 -14.32 3.92
C LYS A 119 38.76 -13.81 2.49
N ASN A 120 37.67 -14.24 1.90
CA ASN A 120 37.18 -13.83 0.58
C ASN A 120 35.65 -13.82 0.56
N LEU A 121 35.02 -13.27 -0.48
CA LEU A 121 33.57 -13.16 -0.58
C LEU A 121 32.88 -14.54 -0.58
N GLY A 122 33.44 -15.53 -1.25
CA GLY A 122 32.88 -16.88 -1.28
C GLY A 122 32.77 -17.49 0.11
N THR A 123 33.82 -17.40 0.92
CA THR A 123 33.81 -17.87 2.33
C THR A 123 32.77 -17.11 3.17
N GLN A 124 32.70 -15.77 3.02
CA GLN A 124 31.69 -14.96 3.73
C GLN A 124 30.26 -15.41 3.38
N VAL A 125 29.98 -15.63 2.10
CA VAL A 125 28.67 -16.07 1.61
C VAL A 125 28.30 -17.43 2.19
N ILE A 126 29.16 -18.43 2.03
CA ILE A 126 28.90 -19.81 2.48
C ILE A 126 28.71 -19.88 4.00
N GLU A 127 29.61 -19.27 4.76
CA GLU A 127 29.46 -19.23 6.23
C GLU A 127 28.21 -18.49 6.69
N SER A 128 27.85 -17.39 6.00
CA SER A 128 26.63 -16.66 6.33
C SER A 128 25.37 -17.47 6.00
N VAL A 129 25.36 -18.26 4.90
CA VAL A 129 24.27 -19.18 4.56
C VAL A 129 24.12 -20.23 5.64
N PHE A 130 25.23 -20.88 6.04
CA PHE A 130 25.22 -21.89 7.09
C PHE A 130 24.69 -21.34 8.41
N ARG A 131 25.21 -20.20 8.87
CA ARG A 131 24.77 -19.57 10.11
C ARG A 131 23.30 -19.14 10.05
N ALA A 132 22.82 -18.61 8.91
CA ALA A 132 21.43 -18.24 8.72
C ALA A 132 20.51 -19.47 8.75
N ALA A 133 20.94 -20.60 8.15
CA ALA A 133 20.21 -21.86 8.20
C ALA A 133 20.11 -22.44 9.63
N MET A 134 21.06 -22.11 10.50
CA MET A 134 21.11 -22.55 11.90
C MET A 134 20.57 -21.52 12.90
N ASP A 135 19.97 -20.45 12.45
CA ASP A 135 19.59 -19.30 13.28
C ASP A 135 18.46 -19.64 14.27
N ARG A 136 18.82 -19.82 15.53
CA ARG A 136 17.88 -20.21 16.60
C ARG A 136 16.85 -19.15 16.93
N ARG A 137 17.10 -17.87 16.61
CA ARG A 137 16.13 -16.76 16.84
C ARG A 137 14.84 -16.96 16.05
N TYR A 138 14.90 -17.72 14.96
CA TYR A 138 13.77 -17.96 14.05
C TYR A 138 13.39 -19.45 13.96
N GLY A 139 13.56 -20.21 15.02
CA GLY A 139 13.10 -21.60 15.14
C GLY A 139 14.18 -22.67 14.92
N GLY A 140 15.46 -22.29 14.89
CA GLY A 140 16.60 -23.21 14.81
C GLY A 140 16.88 -23.72 13.40
N PRO A 141 17.53 -24.88 13.24
CA PRO A 141 17.96 -25.37 11.95
C PRO A 141 16.80 -25.49 10.94
N LEU A 142 17.07 -25.13 9.69
CA LEU A 142 16.13 -25.35 8.59
C LEU A 142 15.86 -26.84 8.42
N ALA A 143 14.58 -27.18 8.32
CA ALA A 143 14.16 -28.56 8.04
C ALA A 143 14.06 -28.81 6.52
N ARG A 144 14.32 -30.03 6.09
CA ARG A 144 14.30 -30.41 4.68
C ARG A 144 12.96 -30.11 3.98
N TRP A 145 11.85 -30.19 4.70
CA TRP A 145 10.52 -29.89 4.15
C TRP A 145 10.31 -28.39 3.82
N GLU A 146 11.12 -27.49 4.42
CA GLU A 146 11.07 -26.05 4.14
C GLU A 146 11.75 -25.68 2.81
N ALA A 147 12.49 -26.59 2.17
CA ALA A 147 13.29 -26.29 0.98
C ALA A 147 12.49 -25.67 -0.16
N SER A 148 11.28 -26.17 -0.43
CA SER A 148 10.45 -25.70 -1.55
C SER A 148 9.88 -24.29 -1.36
N GLY A 149 9.79 -23.83 -0.11
CA GLY A 149 9.24 -22.51 0.21
C GLY A 149 10.29 -21.50 0.70
N THR A 150 11.57 -21.91 0.75
CA THR A 150 12.64 -21.04 1.24
C THR A 150 13.29 -20.26 0.09
N SER A 151 13.26 -18.94 0.20
CA SER A 151 14.00 -18.00 -0.64
C SER A 151 15.16 -17.38 0.16
N LEU A 152 16.15 -16.84 -0.55
CA LEU A 152 17.29 -16.19 0.07
C LEU A 152 17.60 -14.83 -0.54
N GLU A 153 18.19 -13.97 0.26
CA GLU A 153 18.73 -12.67 -0.11
C GLU A 153 20.20 -12.62 0.31
N VAL A 154 21.09 -12.31 -0.62
CA VAL A 154 22.48 -11.97 -0.32
C VAL A 154 22.60 -10.46 -0.26
N TRP A 155 22.92 -9.93 0.92
CA TRP A 155 23.12 -8.51 1.15
C TRP A 155 24.60 -8.24 1.29
N LEU A 156 25.15 -7.40 0.41
CA LEU A 156 26.56 -6.99 0.40
C LEU A 156 26.66 -5.52 0.76
N GLN A 157 27.39 -5.19 1.84
CA GLN A 157 27.70 -3.79 2.13
C GLN A 157 28.79 -3.34 1.18
N VAL A 158 28.48 -2.30 0.40
CA VAL A 158 29.33 -1.82 -0.71
C VAL A 158 29.88 -0.41 -0.46
N GLY A 159 29.47 0.19 0.67
CA GLY A 159 29.98 1.49 1.10
C GLY A 159 29.34 1.95 2.40
N SER A 160 29.98 2.94 2.99
CA SER A 160 29.46 3.62 4.18
C SER A 160 29.93 5.08 4.18
N SER A 161 29.14 5.94 4.83
CA SER A 161 29.52 7.34 5.08
C SER A 161 28.97 7.78 6.43
N GLU A 162 29.72 8.57 7.14
CA GLU A 162 29.31 9.17 8.40
C GLU A 162 28.12 10.13 8.18
N ILE A 163 27.24 10.22 9.16
CA ILE A 163 26.20 11.23 9.24
C ILE A 163 26.64 12.25 10.26
N ASP A 164 26.96 13.45 9.80
CA ASP A 164 27.36 14.56 10.65
C ASP A 164 26.33 14.77 11.77
N HIS A 165 26.80 15.11 12.96
CA HIS A 165 25.95 15.26 14.14
C HIS A 165 24.72 16.15 13.86
N ASP A 166 24.92 17.33 13.30
CA ASP A 166 23.82 18.27 13.02
C ASP A 166 22.85 17.74 11.97
N ALA A 167 23.35 17.02 10.97
CA ALA A 167 22.54 16.41 9.92
C ALA A 167 21.58 15.32 10.45
N ARG A 168 21.88 14.69 11.60
CA ARG A 168 21.00 13.67 12.22
C ARG A 168 19.63 14.22 12.60
N PHE A 169 19.52 15.53 12.81
CA PHE A 169 18.27 16.20 13.18
C PHE A 169 17.48 16.72 11.98
N GLU A 170 18.05 16.59 10.76
CA GLU A 170 17.35 16.95 9.54
C GLU A 170 16.31 15.87 9.18
N LYS A 171 15.22 16.32 8.53
CA LYS A 171 14.21 15.37 7.99
C LYS A 171 14.79 14.62 6.80
N SER A 172 14.53 13.32 6.76
CA SER A 172 14.89 12.46 5.62
C SER A 172 16.40 12.38 5.37
N VAL A 173 17.18 12.32 6.44
CA VAL A 173 18.64 12.13 6.37
C VAL A 173 19.00 10.77 5.80
N LEU A 174 18.11 9.78 5.90
CA LEU A 174 18.22 8.45 5.31
C LEU A 174 17.22 8.26 4.15
N LEU A 175 17.61 7.51 3.15
CA LEU A 175 16.70 6.94 2.17
C LEU A 175 16.14 5.62 2.73
N LEU A 176 15.07 5.72 3.55
CA LEU A 176 14.48 4.56 4.21
C LEU A 176 14.10 3.46 3.20
N GLY A 177 14.49 2.23 3.51
CA GLY A 177 14.32 1.07 2.62
C GLY A 177 15.34 0.96 1.47
N VAL A 178 16.26 1.95 1.33
CA VAL A 178 17.36 1.95 0.34
C VAL A 178 18.71 1.97 1.03
N GLU A 179 18.91 2.85 2.02
CA GLU A 179 20.12 2.92 2.82
C GLU A 179 19.94 2.11 4.12
N GLY A 180 20.99 1.49 4.57
CA GLY A 180 21.10 0.92 5.90
C GLY A 180 21.65 1.94 6.91
N LEU A 181 21.68 1.56 8.16
CA LEU A 181 22.15 2.38 9.26
C LEU A 181 23.08 1.58 10.16
N GLU A 182 24.16 2.19 10.61
CA GLU A 182 25.09 1.64 11.59
C GLU A 182 25.34 2.65 12.70
N ILE A 183 25.44 2.16 13.93
CA ILE A 183 25.82 2.93 15.11
C ILE A 183 26.97 2.24 15.83
N ASP A 184 27.92 3.03 16.32
CA ASP A 184 29.01 2.56 17.16
C ASP A 184 29.28 3.58 18.26
N ASP A 185 29.24 3.11 19.50
CA ASP A 185 29.62 3.85 20.69
C ASP A 185 30.69 3.05 21.45
N HIS A 186 31.97 3.41 21.26
CA HIS A 186 33.12 2.80 21.92
C HIS A 186 33.14 1.24 21.82
N GLY A 187 32.72 0.69 20.68
CA GLY A 187 32.67 -0.74 20.41
C GLY A 187 31.35 -1.43 20.74
N GLN A 188 30.38 -0.73 21.33
CA GLN A 188 28.98 -1.14 21.35
C GLN A 188 28.34 -0.76 20.02
N SER A 189 28.21 -1.73 19.11
CA SER A 189 27.78 -1.44 17.76
C SER A 189 26.64 -2.32 17.29
N ALA A 190 25.82 -1.77 16.41
CA ALA A 190 24.77 -2.47 15.70
C ALA A 190 24.56 -1.87 14.30
N TYR A 191 23.93 -2.66 13.43
CA TYR A 191 23.52 -2.15 12.11
C TYR A 191 22.15 -2.68 11.72
N TYR A 192 21.47 -1.91 10.88
CA TYR A 192 20.31 -2.33 10.12
C TYR A 192 20.60 -2.22 8.63
N LYS A 193 20.28 -3.27 7.89
CA LYS A 193 20.24 -3.23 6.42
C LYS A 193 18.94 -2.58 5.92
N PRO A 194 18.85 -2.13 4.66
CA PRO A 194 17.69 -1.39 4.14
C PRO A 194 16.33 -2.06 4.37
N SER A 195 16.27 -3.39 4.23
CA SER A 195 15.00 -4.13 4.37
C SER A 195 14.36 -4.01 5.76
N VAL A 196 15.13 -3.66 6.80
CA VAL A 196 14.62 -3.56 8.17
C VAL A 196 13.60 -2.42 8.30
N ALA A 197 13.84 -1.28 7.66
CA ALA A 197 12.88 -0.19 7.67
C ALA A 197 11.51 -0.63 7.13
N ILE A 198 11.48 -1.45 6.07
CA ILE A 198 10.24 -1.95 5.45
C ILE A 198 9.60 -3.06 6.30
N THR A 199 10.37 -4.06 6.71
CA THR A 199 9.83 -5.23 7.42
C THR A 199 9.36 -4.92 8.83
N SER A 200 9.95 -3.89 9.47
CA SER A 200 9.57 -3.38 10.79
C SER A 200 8.78 -2.09 10.74
N ARG A 201 8.48 -1.58 9.54
CA ARG A 201 7.68 -0.38 9.30
C ARG A 201 8.19 0.89 10.00
N TYR A 202 9.51 1.07 10.09
CA TYR A 202 10.09 2.31 10.60
C TYR A 202 9.88 3.44 9.58
N LYS A 203 8.88 4.29 9.82
CA LYS A 203 8.42 5.32 8.88
C LYS A 203 9.25 6.60 8.91
N THR A 204 10.10 6.79 9.94
CA THR A 204 10.95 7.96 10.13
C THR A 204 12.38 7.57 10.48
N ASP A 205 13.31 8.46 10.18
CA ASP A 205 14.72 8.27 10.55
C ASP A 205 14.88 8.13 12.07
N VAL A 206 14.16 8.95 12.84
CA VAL A 206 14.22 8.97 14.31
C VAL A 206 13.84 7.59 14.87
N THR A 207 12.72 7.01 14.43
CA THR A 207 12.30 5.68 14.91
C THR A 207 13.30 4.59 14.55
N LEU A 208 13.98 4.73 13.41
CA LEU A 208 15.03 3.78 13.01
C LEU A 208 16.30 3.97 13.86
N PHE A 209 16.70 5.22 14.15
CA PHE A 209 17.84 5.51 15.05
C PHE A 209 17.60 4.95 16.46
N GLU A 210 16.45 5.26 17.06
CA GLU A 210 16.09 4.79 18.40
C GLU A 210 16.09 3.26 18.50
N ALA A 211 15.49 2.59 17.50
CA ALA A 211 15.47 1.12 17.44
C ALA A 211 16.88 0.54 17.28
N LEU A 212 17.77 1.22 16.53
CA LEU A 212 19.15 0.77 16.38
C LEU A 212 19.97 0.95 17.65
N CYS A 213 19.80 2.06 18.38
CA CYS A 213 20.40 2.28 19.69
C CYS A 213 20.00 1.16 20.65
N LYS A 214 18.71 0.85 20.77
CA LYS A 214 18.20 -0.29 21.58
C LYS A 214 18.84 -1.61 21.19
N LYS A 215 19.00 -1.88 19.88
CA LYS A 215 19.68 -3.09 19.38
C LYS A 215 21.16 -3.16 19.75
N ALA A 216 21.83 -2.01 19.79
CA ALA A 216 23.23 -1.90 20.23
C ALA A 216 23.40 -2.03 21.74
N GLY A 217 22.30 -2.02 22.52
CA GLY A 217 22.34 -1.98 23.98
C GLY A 217 22.60 -0.59 24.55
N LEU A 218 22.40 0.44 23.73
CA LEU A 218 22.57 1.85 24.09
C LEU A 218 21.23 2.48 24.53
N ASP A 219 21.32 3.65 25.18
CA ASP A 219 20.15 4.50 25.41
C ASP A 219 19.50 4.88 24.08
N LYS A 220 18.17 4.97 24.04
CA LYS A 220 17.41 5.29 22.83
C LYS A 220 17.82 6.61 22.15
N ASP A 221 18.31 7.56 22.96
CA ASP A 221 18.74 8.88 22.52
C ASP A 221 20.27 8.99 22.29
N ALA A 222 21.02 7.89 22.39
CA ALA A 222 22.48 7.87 22.20
C ALA A 222 22.89 8.42 20.82
N TRP A 223 22.09 8.20 19.77
CA TRP A 223 22.37 8.74 18.43
C TRP A 223 22.44 10.28 18.38
N LYS A 224 21.94 10.98 19.40
CA LYS A 224 21.98 12.46 19.53
C LYS A 224 23.30 12.95 20.11
N GLN A 225 24.14 12.08 20.62
CA GLN A 225 25.42 12.47 21.23
C GLN A 225 26.49 12.68 20.14
N PRO A 226 27.33 13.71 20.26
CA PRO A 226 28.30 14.03 19.23
C PRO A 226 29.46 13.03 19.10
N ASP A 227 29.75 12.30 20.17
CA ASP A 227 30.80 11.27 20.26
C ASP A 227 30.35 9.89 19.79
N VAL A 228 29.06 9.68 19.59
CA VAL A 228 28.53 8.44 19.03
C VAL A 228 28.65 8.49 17.50
N ASN A 229 29.27 7.47 16.91
CA ASN A 229 29.43 7.37 15.47
C ASN A 229 28.16 6.79 14.83
N VAL A 230 27.53 7.56 13.98
CA VAL A 230 26.34 7.16 13.21
C VAL A 230 26.65 7.21 11.72
N ARG A 231 26.47 6.09 11.02
CA ARG A 231 26.82 5.94 9.61
C ARG A 231 25.66 5.45 8.78
N ARG A 232 25.43 6.05 7.64
CA ARG A 232 24.60 5.44 6.59
C ARG A 232 25.43 4.40 5.85
N THR A 233 24.82 3.27 5.53
CA THR A 233 25.47 2.17 4.83
C THR A 233 24.77 1.87 3.51
N GLN A 234 25.54 1.55 2.49
CA GLN A 234 25.05 1.23 1.15
C GLN A 234 25.14 -0.28 0.95
N TRP A 235 24.05 -0.85 0.43
CA TRP A 235 23.94 -2.30 0.29
C TRP A 235 23.48 -2.69 -1.10
N LEU A 236 24.08 -3.73 -1.64
CA LEU A 236 23.58 -4.45 -2.80
C LEU A 236 22.80 -5.66 -2.30
N CYS A 237 21.56 -5.81 -2.77
CA CYS A 237 20.73 -6.99 -2.50
C CYS A 237 20.66 -7.87 -3.74
N LEU A 238 21.10 -9.11 -3.63
CA LEU A 238 20.97 -10.15 -4.65
C LEU A 238 19.96 -11.19 -4.16
N PRO A 239 18.69 -11.08 -4.51
CA PRO A 239 17.66 -12.00 -4.07
C PRO A 239 17.54 -13.21 -5.02
N SER A 240 17.19 -14.38 -4.47
CA SER A 240 16.87 -15.58 -5.27
C SER A 240 15.58 -15.45 -6.10
N VAL A 241 14.73 -14.49 -5.74
CA VAL A 241 13.53 -14.05 -6.44
C VAL A 241 13.48 -12.53 -6.43
N SER A 242 12.96 -11.91 -7.47
CA SER A 242 12.95 -10.45 -7.61
C SER A 242 12.30 -9.73 -6.41
N ASN A 243 12.93 -8.66 -5.94
CA ASN A 243 12.43 -7.78 -4.89
C ASN A 243 12.22 -6.34 -5.39
N ALA A 244 12.09 -6.15 -6.69
CA ALA A 244 12.01 -4.82 -7.32
C ALA A 244 10.91 -3.92 -6.71
N HIS A 245 9.80 -4.50 -6.27
CA HIS A 245 8.69 -3.76 -5.65
C HIS A 245 8.99 -3.18 -4.27
N PHE A 246 10.02 -3.68 -3.58
CA PHE A 246 10.32 -3.28 -2.21
C PHE A 246 11.54 -2.38 -2.10
N PHE A 247 12.56 -2.61 -2.93
CA PHE A 247 13.85 -1.91 -2.82
C PHE A 247 14.06 -0.84 -3.90
N GLY A 248 13.00 -0.41 -4.51
CA GLY A 248 12.98 0.64 -5.51
C GLY A 248 12.90 0.10 -6.93
N PRO A 249 12.01 0.67 -7.73
CA PRO A 249 11.97 0.41 -9.15
C PRO A 249 13.15 1.11 -9.80
N GLN A 250 13.53 0.60 -10.93
CA GLN A 250 14.31 1.38 -11.85
C GLN A 250 13.60 2.69 -12.14
N LEU A 251 14.28 3.79 -11.90
CA LEU A 251 13.89 5.10 -12.40
C LEU A 251 14.16 5.12 -13.91
N SER A 252 13.39 4.34 -14.66
CA SER A 252 13.38 4.52 -16.12
C SER A 252 12.81 5.90 -16.41
N PRO A 253 13.38 6.64 -17.37
CA PRO A 253 12.79 7.87 -17.85
C PRO A 253 11.32 7.62 -18.15
N VAL A 254 10.44 8.50 -17.67
CA VAL A 254 8.98 8.35 -17.67
C VAL A 254 8.51 7.93 -19.05
N ALA A 255 8.12 6.67 -19.18
CA ALA A 255 7.36 6.21 -20.32
C ALA A 255 6.09 7.05 -20.44
N LYS A 256 5.54 7.20 -21.66
CA LYS A 256 4.41 8.09 -21.94
C LYS A 256 3.24 7.95 -20.94
N LEU A 257 2.95 6.75 -20.45
CA LEU A 257 2.01 6.49 -19.37
C LEU A 257 2.61 5.46 -18.42
N PRO A 258 2.95 5.83 -17.17
CA PRO A 258 3.72 4.95 -16.28
C PRO A 258 2.93 3.76 -15.71
N ILE A 259 1.61 3.75 -15.87
CA ILE A 259 0.71 2.70 -15.37
C ILE A 259 -0.05 2.09 -16.55
N PRO A 260 -0.07 0.76 -16.71
CA PRO A 260 -0.93 0.09 -17.67
C PRO A 260 -2.38 0.08 -17.13
N LEU A 261 -3.22 1.02 -17.62
CA LEU A 261 -4.53 1.29 -17.02
C LEU A 261 -5.46 0.08 -17.00
N ASP A 262 -5.63 -0.61 -18.15
CA ASP A 262 -6.58 -1.72 -18.25
C ASP A 262 -6.27 -2.84 -17.23
N SER A 263 -5.02 -3.32 -17.21
CA SER A 263 -4.62 -4.34 -16.23
C SER A 263 -4.66 -3.83 -14.79
N SER A 264 -4.35 -2.55 -14.57
CA SER A 264 -4.39 -1.96 -13.22
C SER A 264 -5.80 -1.89 -12.67
N ILE A 265 -6.79 -1.49 -13.48
CA ILE A 265 -8.20 -1.46 -13.08
C ILE A 265 -8.68 -2.87 -12.76
N ALA A 266 -8.48 -3.81 -13.70
CA ALA A 266 -8.93 -5.19 -13.55
C ALA A 266 -8.30 -5.87 -12.33
N GLU A 267 -6.97 -5.82 -12.18
CA GLU A 267 -6.27 -6.48 -11.07
C GLU A 267 -6.64 -5.90 -9.71
N SER A 268 -6.81 -4.57 -9.60
CA SER A 268 -7.20 -3.92 -8.35
C SER A 268 -8.67 -4.23 -8.00
N ALA A 269 -9.55 -4.28 -8.99
CA ALA A 269 -10.93 -4.70 -8.78
C ALA A 269 -11.00 -6.17 -8.33
N TYR A 270 -10.19 -7.05 -8.94
CA TYR A 270 -10.06 -8.44 -8.49
C TYR A 270 -9.42 -8.58 -7.12
N TYR A 271 -8.51 -7.68 -6.73
CA TYR A 271 -7.99 -7.67 -5.36
C TYR A 271 -9.12 -7.51 -4.34
N LEU A 272 -10.02 -6.56 -4.54
CA LEU A 272 -11.18 -6.36 -3.66
C LEU A 272 -12.10 -7.58 -3.62
N ILE A 273 -12.41 -8.18 -4.77
CA ILE A 273 -13.25 -9.38 -4.87
C ILE A 273 -12.61 -10.60 -4.21
N ARG A 274 -11.32 -10.82 -4.44
CA ARG A 274 -10.56 -11.96 -3.92
C ARG A 274 -10.45 -11.93 -2.39
N ASN A 275 -10.34 -10.75 -1.83
CA ASN A 275 -10.22 -10.54 -0.38
C ASN A 275 -11.59 -10.27 0.31
N GLN A 276 -12.68 -10.54 -0.39
CA GLN A 276 -14.04 -10.49 0.14
C GLN A 276 -14.36 -11.77 0.93
N ASN A 277 -14.97 -11.63 2.11
CA ASN A 277 -15.45 -12.76 2.89
C ASN A 277 -16.77 -13.34 2.34
N VAL A 278 -17.24 -14.43 2.94
CA VAL A 278 -18.47 -15.13 2.51
C VAL A 278 -19.74 -14.30 2.68
N SER A 279 -19.77 -13.35 3.61
CA SER A 279 -20.91 -12.43 3.82
C SER A 279 -20.87 -11.19 2.93
N GLY A 280 -19.89 -11.07 2.03
CA GLY A 280 -19.71 -9.91 1.16
C GLY A 280 -18.89 -8.78 1.77
N GLY A 281 -18.42 -8.92 3.02
CA GLY A 281 -17.56 -7.91 3.64
C GLY A 281 -16.16 -7.89 3.01
N THR A 282 -15.57 -6.70 2.88
CA THR A 282 -14.21 -6.51 2.38
C THR A 282 -13.23 -6.53 3.54
N ALA A 283 -12.11 -7.25 3.41
CA ALA A 283 -11.03 -7.19 4.37
C ALA A 283 -10.48 -5.76 4.43
N TYR A 284 -10.40 -5.19 5.63
CA TYR A 284 -10.01 -3.80 5.84
C TYR A 284 -8.54 -3.54 5.55
N LEU A 285 -7.67 -4.30 6.19
CA LEU A 285 -6.22 -4.13 6.10
C LEU A 285 -5.55 -5.49 5.95
N TYR A 286 -4.65 -5.61 4.99
CA TYR A 286 -3.88 -6.81 4.72
C TYR A 286 -2.38 -6.52 4.78
N ASP A 287 -1.63 -7.34 5.52
CA ASP A 287 -0.17 -7.31 5.55
C ASP A 287 0.40 -8.33 4.54
N PRO A 288 0.98 -7.88 3.42
CA PRO A 288 1.50 -8.77 2.39
C PRO A 288 2.78 -9.51 2.80
N ILE A 289 3.54 -8.97 3.77
CA ILE A 289 4.77 -9.59 4.27
C ILE A 289 4.42 -10.72 5.23
N ALA A 290 3.45 -10.49 6.12
CA ALA A 290 2.98 -11.49 7.07
C ALA A 290 1.96 -12.47 6.47
N ASP A 291 1.44 -12.23 5.26
CA ASP A 291 0.28 -12.89 4.64
C ASP A 291 -0.88 -13.03 5.63
N SER A 292 -1.27 -11.91 6.22
CA SER A 292 -2.33 -11.90 7.23
C SER A 292 -3.22 -10.67 7.12
N PHE A 293 -4.49 -10.83 7.51
CA PHE A 293 -5.38 -9.70 7.70
C PHE A 293 -5.20 -9.12 9.09
N VAL A 294 -5.05 -7.80 9.15
CA VAL A 294 -4.83 -7.06 10.39
C VAL A 294 -6.17 -6.58 10.93
N GLY A 295 -6.49 -6.95 12.18
CA GLY A 295 -7.73 -6.58 12.84
C GLY A 295 -8.96 -7.31 12.31
N LYS A 296 -10.04 -7.28 13.10
CA LYS A 296 -11.34 -7.87 12.75
C LYS A 296 -12.36 -6.82 12.31
N LYS A 297 -12.02 -5.54 12.39
CA LYS A 297 -12.94 -4.43 12.11
C LYS A 297 -13.22 -4.34 10.62
N THR A 298 -14.48 -4.11 10.30
CA THR A 298 -14.93 -3.61 9.00
C THR A 298 -15.26 -2.13 9.18
N ASN A 299 -14.86 -1.30 8.22
CA ASN A 299 -15.27 0.10 8.20
C ASN A 299 -16.32 0.27 7.09
N SER A 300 -17.55 0.63 7.47
CA SER A 300 -18.68 0.69 6.55
C SER A 300 -18.52 1.77 5.48
N VAL A 301 -17.89 2.91 5.79
CA VAL A 301 -17.60 3.98 4.82
C VAL A 301 -16.65 3.44 3.74
N ARG A 302 -15.54 2.81 4.16
CA ARG A 302 -14.52 2.28 3.24
C ARG A 302 -15.04 1.10 2.42
N ALA A 303 -15.84 0.23 3.03
CA ALA A 303 -16.48 -0.88 2.31
C ALA A 303 -17.49 -0.37 1.26
N ALA A 304 -18.27 0.67 1.58
CA ALA A 304 -19.16 1.30 0.62
C ALA A 304 -18.39 2.00 -0.53
N GLY A 305 -17.25 2.62 -0.23
CA GLY A 305 -16.33 3.15 -1.24
C GLY A 305 -15.78 2.07 -2.16
N CYS A 306 -15.40 0.91 -1.62
CA CYS A 306 -14.97 -0.24 -2.44
C CYS A 306 -16.10 -0.70 -3.38
N LEU A 307 -17.33 -0.82 -2.88
CA LEU A 307 -18.49 -1.16 -3.71
C LEU A 307 -18.72 -0.11 -4.80
N PHE A 308 -18.54 1.18 -4.49
CA PHE A 308 -18.65 2.26 -5.48
C PHE A 308 -17.62 2.08 -6.61
N ALA A 309 -16.35 1.82 -6.31
CA ALA A 309 -15.33 1.56 -7.31
C ALA A 309 -15.64 0.33 -8.17
N LEU A 310 -16.08 -0.78 -7.57
CA LEU A 310 -16.51 -1.99 -8.28
C LEU A 310 -17.72 -1.72 -9.18
N SER A 311 -18.69 -0.92 -8.72
CA SER A 311 -19.85 -0.50 -9.51
C SER A 311 -19.42 0.32 -10.73
N GLN A 312 -18.48 1.26 -10.60
CA GLN A 312 -17.93 2.02 -11.71
C GLN A 312 -17.16 1.12 -12.69
N THR A 313 -16.39 0.17 -12.19
CA THR A 313 -15.68 -0.81 -13.02
C THR A 313 -16.64 -1.64 -13.86
N LEU A 314 -17.79 -2.05 -13.30
CA LEU A 314 -18.84 -2.77 -14.04
C LEU A 314 -19.51 -1.93 -15.14
N GLN A 315 -19.48 -0.60 -15.04
CA GLN A 315 -20.05 0.31 -16.02
C GLN A 315 -19.03 0.71 -17.08
N SER A 316 -17.76 0.51 -16.81
CA SER A 316 -16.69 0.79 -17.76
C SER A 316 -16.64 -0.32 -18.83
N ASN A 317 -16.05 0.00 -19.99
CA ASN A 317 -15.88 -0.96 -21.08
C ASN A 317 -14.59 -1.80 -20.94
N HIS A 318 -14.04 -1.89 -19.73
CA HIS A 318 -12.83 -2.67 -19.50
C HIS A 318 -13.11 -4.18 -19.55
N ASP A 319 -12.20 -4.91 -20.19
CA ASP A 319 -12.25 -6.37 -20.25
C ASP A 319 -11.92 -6.95 -18.85
N ILE A 320 -12.98 -7.37 -18.17
CA ILE A 320 -12.89 -8.06 -16.89
C ILE A 320 -13.08 -9.54 -17.16
N ALA A 321 -12.02 -10.33 -16.98
CA ALA A 321 -12.12 -11.78 -17.05
C ALA A 321 -13.22 -12.27 -16.08
N ASP A 322 -13.95 -13.33 -16.45
CA ASP A 322 -15.06 -13.88 -15.64
C ASP A 322 -16.04 -12.81 -15.10
N THR A 323 -16.57 -12.00 -16.02
CA THR A 323 -17.49 -10.90 -15.72
C THR A 323 -18.70 -11.35 -14.88
N GLU A 324 -19.18 -12.58 -15.04
CA GLU A 324 -20.34 -13.08 -14.27
C GLU A 324 -19.99 -13.29 -12.79
N THR A 325 -18.87 -13.93 -12.49
CA THR A 325 -18.41 -14.05 -11.09
C THR A 325 -18.17 -12.66 -10.49
N PHE A 326 -17.60 -11.74 -11.26
CA PHE A 326 -17.38 -10.37 -10.80
C PHE A 326 -18.70 -9.66 -10.45
N LYS A 327 -19.74 -9.76 -11.28
CA LYS A 327 -21.09 -9.23 -11.00
C LYS A 327 -21.69 -9.84 -9.74
N ILE A 328 -21.65 -11.17 -9.64
CA ILE A 328 -22.21 -11.90 -8.49
C ILE A 328 -21.54 -11.45 -7.19
N ARG A 329 -20.21 -11.37 -7.17
CA ARG A 329 -19.45 -10.96 -5.98
C ARG A 329 -19.68 -9.49 -5.64
N THR A 330 -19.79 -8.60 -6.63
CA THR A 330 -20.13 -7.19 -6.41
C THR A 330 -21.54 -7.05 -5.82
N ALA A 331 -22.54 -7.76 -6.34
CA ALA A 331 -23.89 -7.79 -5.78
C ALA A 331 -23.90 -8.40 -4.37
N GLN A 332 -23.08 -9.40 -4.09
CA GLN A 332 -22.93 -9.96 -2.74
C GLN A 332 -22.39 -8.92 -1.74
N MET A 333 -21.41 -8.08 -2.15
CA MET A 333 -20.94 -6.97 -1.31
C MET A 333 -22.06 -5.96 -1.03
N ALA A 334 -22.87 -5.64 -2.03
CA ALA A 334 -24.03 -4.75 -1.86
C ALA A 334 -25.02 -5.33 -0.83
N ARG A 335 -25.38 -6.63 -0.93
CA ARG A 335 -26.25 -7.29 0.05
C ARG A 335 -25.64 -7.31 1.45
N GLY A 336 -24.34 -7.55 1.57
CA GLY A 336 -23.60 -7.51 2.84
C GLY A 336 -23.63 -6.15 3.51
N LEU A 337 -23.52 -5.05 2.74
CA LEU A 337 -23.66 -3.69 3.26
C LEU A 337 -25.12 -3.36 3.60
N LEU A 338 -26.07 -3.74 2.74
CA LEU A 338 -27.51 -3.52 2.99
C LEU A 338 -28.01 -4.26 4.23
N SER A 339 -27.44 -5.42 4.56
CA SER A 339 -27.79 -6.14 5.80
C SER A 339 -27.40 -5.38 7.08
N ARG A 340 -26.53 -4.37 6.97
CA ARG A 340 -26.12 -3.49 8.07
C ARG A 340 -26.85 -2.14 8.06
N THR A 341 -27.96 -2.03 7.36
CA THR A 341 -28.76 -0.82 7.31
C THR A 341 -30.03 -0.95 8.12
N SER A 342 -30.58 0.17 8.57
CA SER A 342 -31.89 0.27 9.19
C SER A 342 -32.80 1.22 8.42
N LEU A 343 -34.12 0.98 8.52
CA LEU A 343 -35.13 1.90 8.00
C LEU A 343 -35.32 3.06 9.00
N THR A 344 -35.47 4.27 8.48
CA THR A 344 -35.88 5.43 9.27
C THR A 344 -37.41 5.57 9.29
N GLY A 345 -37.95 6.31 10.28
CA GLY A 345 -39.40 6.51 10.42
C GLY A 345 -40.05 7.20 9.20
N GLU A 346 -39.28 7.91 8.38
CA GLU A 346 -39.73 8.58 7.14
C GLU A 346 -39.60 7.71 5.89
N GLY A 347 -39.34 6.41 6.06
CA GLY A 347 -39.12 5.45 4.97
C GLY A 347 -37.80 5.64 4.24
N GLY A 348 -36.83 6.31 4.85
CA GLY A 348 -35.43 6.30 4.43
C GLY A 348 -34.70 5.06 4.91
N ARG A 349 -33.44 4.93 4.54
CA ARG A 349 -32.52 3.86 4.97
C ARG A 349 -31.16 4.45 5.25
N VAL A 350 -30.53 4.02 6.34
CA VAL A 350 -29.21 4.48 6.76
C VAL A 350 -28.30 3.30 7.08
N VAL A 351 -27.02 3.44 6.81
CA VAL A 351 -26.00 2.47 7.26
C VAL A 351 -25.82 2.67 8.76
N GLN A 352 -25.95 1.61 9.54
CA GLN A 352 -25.79 1.67 11.00
C GLN A 352 -24.36 2.00 11.38
N GLY A 353 -24.18 2.77 12.45
CA GLY A 353 -22.88 2.97 13.09
C GLY A 353 -22.33 1.64 13.62
N GLU A 354 -21.03 1.51 13.60
CA GLU A 354 -20.35 0.33 14.14
C GLU A 354 -20.24 0.51 15.66
N LYS A 355 -20.79 -0.45 16.43
CA LYS A 355 -20.53 -0.48 17.87
C LYS A 355 -19.03 -0.63 18.07
N THR A 356 -18.43 0.33 18.76
CA THR A 356 -17.07 0.20 19.27
C THR A 356 -17.07 -0.95 20.27
N GLY A 357 -16.85 -2.19 19.78
CA GLY A 357 -16.43 -3.25 20.67
C GLY A 357 -15.11 -2.79 21.28
N THR A 358 -15.06 -2.72 22.62
CA THR A 358 -13.78 -2.64 23.33
C THR A 358 -12.84 -3.62 22.65
N LEU A 359 -11.77 -3.10 22.05
CA LEU A 359 -10.67 -3.95 21.61
C LEU A 359 -10.30 -4.81 22.82
N PRO A 360 -10.08 -6.13 22.69
CA PRO A 360 -9.17 -6.76 23.63
C PRO A 360 -7.92 -5.90 23.54
N GLU A 361 -7.44 -5.40 24.68
CA GLU A 361 -6.11 -4.86 24.79
C GLU A 361 -5.21 -5.85 24.04
N GLU A 362 -4.83 -5.51 22.82
CA GLU A 362 -3.76 -6.22 22.17
C GLU A 362 -2.59 -6.01 23.11
N ASP A 363 -2.07 -7.11 23.61
CA ASP A 363 -0.84 -7.16 24.37
C ASP A 363 0.09 -6.06 23.87
N GLU A 364 0.10 -4.93 24.55
CA GLU A 364 1.09 -3.87 24.42
C GLU A 364 2.43 -4.45 24.83
N ARG A 365 2.96 -5.34 23.99
CA ARG A 365 4.36 -5.65 24.01
C ARG A 365 5.09 -4.65 23.15
N ASP A 366 5.46 -3.57 23.85
CA ASP A 366 6.61 -2.72 23.55
C ASP A 366 6.61 -2.02 22.17
N ASP A 367 5.58 -1.23 21.86
CA ASP A 367 5.68 -0.10 20.94
C ASP A 367 5.04 1.14 21.58
N GLU A 368 5.58 1.59 22.73
CA GLU A 368 5.39 2.96 23.19
C GLU A 368 6.02 3.92 22.17
N LEU A 369 5.23 4.37 21.24
CA LEU A 369 5.57 5.52 20.40
C LEU A 369 5.52 6.76 21.27
N PRO A 370 6.57 7.58 21.33
CA PRO A 370 6.51 8.86 22.04
C PRO A 370 5.48 9.76 21.36
N GLU A 371 4.45 10.14 22.11
CA GLU A 371 3.59 11.27 21.80
C GLU A 371 4.45 12.53 21.64
N ARG A 372 4.75 12.92 20.42
CA ARG A 372 5.05 14.28 19.93
C ARG A 372 5.79 14.24 18.60
N ALA A 373 5.13 13.76 17.56
CA ALA A 373 5.46 14.17 16.20
C ALA A 373 4.20 14.83 15.63
N GLY A 374 4.36 16.04 15.21
CA GLY A 374 3.43 17.07 14.82
C GLY A 374 2.03 16.67 14.34
N LYS A 375 1.09 17.55 14.56
CA LYS A 375 -0.33 17.51 14.16
C LYS A 375 -0.62 17.22 12.68
N ASP A 376 0.36 16.81 11.90
CA ASP A 376 0.34 16.62 10.45
C ASP A 376 0.31 15.14 10.02
N ALA A 377 0.17 14.20 10.96
CA ALA A 377 -0.12 12.80 10.68
C ALA A 377 -1.60 12.57 10.34
N GLU A 378 -2.26 13.55 9.80
CA GLU A 378 -3.72 13.69 9.67
C GLU A 378 -4.40 12.74 8.68
N LEU A 379 -3.67 11.90 7.98
CA LEU A 379 -4.25 10.76 7.26
C LEU A 379 -3.79 9.42 7.84
N ALA A 380 -2.96 9.46 8.88
CA ALA A 380 -2.61 8.32 9.68
C ALA A 380 -3.57 8.24 10.89
N GLU A 381 -4.49 7.31 10.82
CA GLU A 381 -4.89 6.47 11.93
C GLU A 381 -5.32 7.14 13.25
N GLU A 382 -6.13 8.18 13.23
CA GLU A 382 -7.19 8.21 14.21
C GLU A 382 -8.34 7.41 13.63
N GLU A 383 -8.49 6.17 14.07
CA GLU A 383 -9.69 5.40 13.88
C GLU A 383 -10.85 6.26 14.35
N GLU A 384 -11.64 6.80 13.39
CA GLU A 384 -12.95 7.29 13.72
C GLU A 384 -13.66 6.14 14.42
N SER A 385 -13.81 6.21 15.73
CA SER A 385 -14.93 5.62 16.37
C SER A 385 -16.15 6.36 15.79
N ASP A 386 -16.64 5.92 14.62
CA ASP A 386 -18.03 6.19 14.26
C ASP A 386 -18.84 5.62 15.43
N GLY A 387 -19.28 6.50 16.31
CA GLY A 387 -20.07 6.10 17.46
C GLY A 387 -21.27 5.28 17.05
N GLU A 388 -22.15 4.93 17.97
CA GLU A 388 -23.38 4.17 17.69
C GLU A 388 -24.29 4.82 16.63
N LEU A 389 -24.00 6.04 16.19
CA LEU A 389 -24.79 6.83 15.24
C LEU A 389 -24.42 6.51 13.78
N ALA A 390 -25.45 6.46 12.94
CA ALA A 390 -25.31 6.17 11.52
C ALA A 390 -24.66 7.37 10.78
N GLY A 391 -23.48 7.16 10.19
CA GLY A 391 -22.77 8.18 9.43
C GLY A 391 -23.39 8.48 8.05
N VAL A 392 -23.49 9.75 7.68
CA VAL A 392 -23.99 10.17 6.36
C VAL A 392 -23.05 9.69 5.26
N GLY A 393 -21.73 9.66 5.51
CA GLY A 393 -20.73 9.23 4.53
C GLY A 393 -20.92 7.79 4.04
N ALA A 394 -21.09 6.82 4.96
CA ALA A 394 -21.32 5.42 4.59
C ALA A 394 -22.61 5.25 3.79
N THR A 395 -23.69 5.93 4.22
CA THR A 395 -25.00 5.91 3.54
C THR A 395 -24.89 6.51 2.14
N ALA A 396 -24.15 7.60 1.99
CA ALA A 396 -23.95 8.27 0.70
C ALA A 396 -23.13 7.40 -0.28
N LEU A 397 -22.01 6.83 0.17
CA LEU A 397 -21.19 5.97 -0.69
C LEU A 397 -21.93 4.71 -1.11
N LEU A 398 -22.73 4.11 -0.20
CA LEU A 398 -23.59 2.99 -0.57
C LEU A 398 -24.64 3.42 -1.61
N ALA A 399 -25.30 4.57 -1.42
CA ALA A 399 -26.22 5.12 -2.44
C ALA A 399 -25.52 5.38 -3.76
N ALA A 400 -24.34 6.00 -3.76
CA ALA A 400 -23.55 6.23 -4.96
C ALA A 400 -23.21 4.91 -5.69
N ALA A 401 -22.80 3.87 -4.95
CA ALA A 401 -22.54 2.55 -5.51
C ALA A 401 -23.76 1.91 -6.18
N LEU A 402 -24.93 2.04 -5.56
CA LEU A 402 -26.19 1.50 -6.10
C LEU A 402 -26.85 2.41 -7.15
N SER A 403 -26.26 3.58 -7.43
CA SER A 403 -26.91 4.60 -8.28
C SER A 403 -26.97 4.24 -9.77
N ALA A 404 -26.23 3.24 -10.27
CA ALA A 404 -26.13 2.98 -11.69
C ALA A 404 -25.98 1.48 -12.04
N GLY A 405 -26.09 1.17 -13.33
CA GLY A 405 -25.84 -0.15 -13.89
C GLY A 405 -26.77 -1.24 -13.36
N ILE A 406 -26.20 -2.43 -13.22
CA ILE A 406 -26.92 -3.62 -12.76
C ILE A 406 -27.38 -3.49 -11.30
N LEU A 407 -26.55 -2.85 -10.45
CA LEU A 407 -26.89 -2.67 -9.04
C LEU A 407 -28.10 -1.75 -8.86
N ARG A 408 -28.25 -0.71 -9.70
CA ARG A 408 -29.44 0.16 -9.68
C ARG A 408 -30.72 -0.60 -9.99
N LYS A 409 -30.66 -1.57 -10.91
CA LYS A 409 -31.82 -2.39 -11.26
C LYS A 409 -32.16 -3.38 -10.16
N GLU A 410 -31.17 -4.05 -9.59
CA GLU A 410 -31.33 -5.09 -8.59
C GLU A 410 -31.78 -4.53 -7.24
N PHE A 411 -31.27 -3.36 -6.83
CA PHE A 411 -31.50 -2.73 -5.53
C PHE A 411 -32.24 -1.39 -5.65
N ALA A 412 -33.21 -1.31 -6.57
CA ALA A 412 -33.92 -0.06 -6.87
C ALA A 412 -34.65 0.53 -5.67
N GLN A 413 -35.28 -0.32 -4.84
CA GLN A 413 -36.01 0.11 -3.64
C GLN A 413 -35.06 0.64 -2.56
N GLU A 414 -34.00 -0.11 -2.27
CA GLU A 414 -32.99 0.26 -1.28
C GLU A 414 -32.26 1.55 -1.68
N TYR A 415 -31.97 1.69 -2.97
CA TYR A 415 -31.41 2.94 -3.49
C TYR A 415 -32.34 4.13 -3.22
N GLN A 416 -33.62 4.01 -3.51
CA GLN A 416 -34.58 5.10 -3.26
C GLN A 416 -34.69 5.45 -1.77
N GLN A 417 -34.59 4.47 -0.90
CA GLN A 417 -34.61 4.67 0.56
C GLN A 417 -33.32 5.38 1.03
N LEU A 418 -32.14 4.95 0.55
CA LEU A 418 -30.86 5.62 0.83
C LEU A 418 -30.85 7.06 0.30
N TYR A 419 -31.28 7.27 -0.94
CA TYR A 419 -31.38 8.59 -1.55
C TYR A 419 -32.28 9.52 -0.74
N ARG A 420 -33.42 9.04 -0.23
CA ARG A 420 -34.31 9.80 0.65
C ARG A 420 -33.59 10.25 1.92
N SER A 421 -32.82 9.36 2.56
CA SER A 421 -32.03 9.73 3.74
C SER A 421 -30.98 10.78 3.43
N ILE A 422 -30.29 10.69 2.28
CA ILE A 422 -29.32 11.71 1.87
C ILE A 422 -29.98 13.06 1.62
N THR A 423 -31.17 13.07 0.99
CA THR A 423 -31.89 14.34 0.75
C THR A 423 -32.41 14.95 2.04
N SER A 424 -32.83 14.16 3.02
CA SER A 424 -33.27 14.67 4.34
C SER A 424 -32.10 15.12 5.22
N ALA A 425 -30.87 14.71 4.93
CA ALA A 425 -29.68 15.11 5.66
C ALA A 425 -29.20 16.55 5.34
N GLN A 426 -29.75 17.17 4.26
CA GLN A 426 -29.38 18.55 3.95
C GLN A 426 -30.15 19.56 4.82
N LYS A 427 -29.43 20.43 5.50
CA LYS A 427 -29.97 21.50 6.34
C LYS A 427 -30.53 22.64 5.50
N PRO A 428 -31.39 23.53 6.08
CA PRO A 428 -31.94 24.69 5.37
C PRO A 428 -30.87 25.63 4.80
N ASP A 429 -29.72 25.74 5.45
CA ASP A 429 -28.58 26.55 5.01
C ASP A 429 -27.77 25.93 3.86
N GLY A 430 -28.11 24.70 3.45
CA GLY A 430 -27.46 23.96 2.36
C GLY A 430 -26.36 22.99 2.81
N ARG A 431 -25.86 23.07 4.03
CA ARG A 431 -24.88 22.12 4.57
C ARG A 431 -25.57 20.78 4.88
N PHE A 432 -24.76 19.74 5.11
CA PHE A 432 -25.25 18.43 5.52
C PHE A 432 -24.93 18.16 6.99
N ILE A 433 -25.82 17.44 7.68
CA ILE A 433 -25.45 16.79 8.95
C ILE A 433 -24.38 15.74 8.69
N THR A 434 -23.57 15.43 9.71
CA THR A 434 -22.53 14.40 9.57
C THR A 434 -23.01 13.01 10.01
N HIS A 435 -23.91 12.96 10.98
CA HIS A 435 -24.51 11.73 11.49
C HIS A 435 -26.03 11.90 11.62
N PHE A 436 -26.76 10.84 11.31
CA PHE A 436 -28.22 10.83 11.46
C PHE A 436 -28.59 10.81 12.93
N GLY A 437 -29.40 11.76 13.36
CA GLY A 437 -29.83 11.93 14.76
C GLY A 437 -29.02 12.95 15.56
N GLU A 438 -27.97 13.54 14.98
CA GLU A 438 -27.23 14.65 15.58
C GLU A 438 -27.70 16.01 15.08
N THR A 439 -27.61 17.02 15.94
CA THR A 439 -27.86 18.44 15.59
C THR A 439 -26.58 19.21 15.31
N GLU A 440 -25.46 18.76 15.86
CA GLU A 440 -24.14 19.38 15.69
C GLU A 440 -23.35 18.66 14.60
N GLU A 441 -22.58 19.42 13.85
CA GLU A 441 -21.75 18.96 12.75
C GLU A 441 -20.33 18.72 13.27
N SER A 442 -19.78 17.52 13.07
CA SER A 442 -18.36 17.28 13.30
C SER A 442 -17.55 17.96 12.20
N GLU A 443 -16.72 18.96 12.54
CA GLU A 443 -15.87 19.68 11.58
C GLU A 443 -15.00 18.72 10.75
N ARG A 444 -14.47 17.68 11.37
CA ARG A 444 -13.68 16.67 10.69
C ARG A 444 -14.51 15.86 9.70
N ALA A 445 -15.66 15.34 10.14
CA ALA A 445 -16.54 14.56 9.30
C ALA A 445 -17.15 15.41 8.16
N ALA A 446 -17.37 16.72 8.38
CA ALA A 446 -17.84 17.64 7.36
C ALA A 446 -16.89 17.73 6.16
N ASN A 447 -15.59 17.59 6.36
CA ASN A 447 -14.62 17.61 5.26
C ASN A 447 -14.76 16.40 4.29
N TYR A 448 -15.34 15.30 4.73
CA TYR A 448 -15.53 14.09 3.92
C TYR A 448 -17.00 13.85 3.56
N TYR A 449 -17.87 13.80 4.56
CA TYR A 449 -19.24 13.30 4.40
C TYR A 449 -20.12 14.22 3.56
N SER A 450 -19.88 15.53 3.63
CA SER A 450 -20.58 16.52 2.80
C SER A 450 -20.33 16.30 1.31
N GLY A 451 -19.06 16.09 0.93
CA GLY A 451 -18.70 15.81 -0.46
C GLY A 451 -19.24 14.46 -0.94
N GLN A 452 -19.28 13.44 -0.07
CA GLN A 452 -19.87 12.13 -0.39
C GLN A 452 -21.39 12.23 -0.58
N ALA A 453 -22.09 13.00 0.27
CA ALA A 453 -23.53 13.26 0.08
C ALA A 453 -23.82 14.03 -1.21
N LEU A 454 -23.04 15.07 -1.47
CA LEU A 454 -23.12 15.85 -2.71
C LEU A 454 -22.84 15.01 -3.96
N LEU A 455 -21.95 14.01 -3.87
CA LEU A 455 -21.69 13.11 -4.99
C LEU A 455 -22.97 12.38 -5.44
N VAL A 456 -23.78 11.90 -4.51
CA VAL A 456 -25.07 11.24 -4.83
C VAL A 456 -26.00 12.20 -5.58
N LEU A 457 -26.08 13.45 -5.11
CA LEU A 457 -26.90 14.48 -5.74
C LEU A 457 -26.36 14.86 -7.13
N ALA A 458 -25.05 14.99 -7.29
CA ALA A 458 -24.43 15.26 -8.58
C ALA A 458 -24.70 14.15 -9.60
N LEU A 459 -24.59 12.88 -9.20
CA LEU A 459 -24.91 11.72 -10.03
C LEU A 459 -26.40 11.70 -10.45
N GLU A 460 -27.32 12.11 -9.59
CA GLU A 460 -28.73 12.21 -9.94
C GLU A 460 -29.01 13.46 -10.82
N ALA A 461 -28.32 14.58 -10.58
CA ALA A 461 -28.42 15.76 -11.44
C ALA A 461 -27.96 15.47 -12.88
N GLU A 462 -26.88 14.73 -13.06
CA GLU A 462 -26.41 14.24 -14.37
C GLU A 462 -27.46 13.37 -15.10
N ARG A 463 -28.38 12.72 -14.36
CA ARG A 463 -29.51 11.97 -14.91
C ARG A 463 -30.75 12.82 -15.18
N GLY A 464 -30.65 14.13 -15.00
CA GLY A 464 -31.74 15.07 -15.23
C GLY A 464 -32.63 15.37 -14.02
N ASN A 465 -32.24 14.94 -12.81
CA ASN A 465 -32.96 15.26 -11.58
C ASN A 465 -32.73 16.74 -11.19
N THR A 466 -33.66 17.60 -11.53
CA THR A 466 -33.57 19.05 -11.27
C THR A 466 -33.59 19.39 -9.78
N LYS A 467 -34.28 18.59 -8.94
CA LYS A 467 -34.28 18.78 -7.47
C LYS A 467 -32.91 18.51 -6.89
N ALA A 468 -32.22 17.45 -7.36
CA ALA A 468 -30.86 17.15 -6.93
C ALA A 468 -29.90 18.27 -7.32
N LEU A 469 -30.03 18.82 -8.54
CA LEU A 469 -29.23 19.98 -8.97
C LEU A 469 -29.48 21.21 -8.09
N GLU A 470 -30.73 21.48 -7.73
CA GLU A 470 -31.05 22.59 -6.84
C GLU A 470 -30.47 22.42 -5.42
N MET A 471 -30.45 21.21 -4.92
CA MET A 471 -29.79 20.89 -3.65
C MET A 471 -28.27 21.12 -3.73
N CYS A 472 -27.62 20.76 -4.84
CA CYS A 472 -26.21 21.10 -5.07
C CYS A 472 -26.00 22.62 -5.09
N ARG A 473 -26.85 23.38 -5.80
CA ARG A 473 -26.77 24.87 -5.85
C ARG A 473 -26.83 25.48 -4.46
N ARG A 474 -27.77 25.04 -3.63
CA ARG A 474 -27.95 25.53 -2.26
C ARG A 474 -26.73 25.23 -1.37
N ALA A 475 -26.01 24.14 -1.60
CA ALA A 475 -24.83 23.76 -0.86
C ALA A 475 -23.56 24.54 -1.26
N PHE A 476 -23.54 25.20 -2.43
CA PHE A 476 -22.31 25.73 -3.01
C PHE A 476 -21.65 26.79 -2.14
N GLU A 477 -22.34 27.91 -1.88
CA GLU A 477 -21.78 29.01 -1.12
C GLU A 477 -21.34 28.62 0.30
N PRO A 478 -22.11 27.83 1.08
CA PRO A 478 -21.66 27.35 2.40
C PRO A 478 -20.34 26.58 2.35
N TYR A 479 -20.12 25.74 1.33
CA TYR A 479 -18.88 24.96 1.24
C TYR A 479 -17.73 25.72 0.59
N VAL A 480 -17.99 26.71 -0.26
CA VAL A 480 -16.96 27.71 -0.66
C VAL A 480 -16.46 28.46 0.57
N PHE A 481 -17.39 28.95 1.40
CA PHE A 481 -17.03 29.64 2.64
C PHE A 481 -16.23 28.73 3.60
N HIS A 482 -16.70 27.50 3.82
CA HIS A 482 -16.02 26.53 4.68
C HIS A 482 -14.56 26.29 4.25
N PHE A 483 -14.33 26.01 2.97
CA PHE A 483 -12.97 25.79 2.45
C PHE A 483 -12.09 27.04 2.60
N LYS A 484 -12.63 28.23 2.32
CA LYS A 484 -11.85 29.47 2.44
C LYS A 484 -11.47 29.83 3.87
N GLN A 485 -12.27 29.43 4.87
CA GLN A 485 -11.94 29.63 6.28
C GLN A 485 -10.83 28.69 6.78
N ALA A 486 -10.87 27.42 6.37
CA ALA A 486 -9.95 26.39 6.82
C ALA A 486 -9.64 25.40 5.68
N PRO A 487 -8.76 25.77 4.73
CA PRO A 487 -8.40 24.87 3.65
C PRO A 487 -7.75 23.58 4.17
N THR A 488 -8.29 22.43 3.79
CA THR A 488 -7.74 21.13 4.14
C THR A 488 -7.74 20.19 2.95
N THR A 489 -6.72 19.36 2.83
CA THR A 489 -6.62 18.33 1.77
C THR A 489 -7.73 17.29 1.87
N ALA A 490 -8.26 17.04 3.07
CA ALA A 490 -9.37 16.14 3.33
C ALA A 490 -10.66 16.56 2.58
N PHE A 491 -10.90 17.87 2.47
CA PHE A 491 -12.05 18.44 1.77
C PHE A 491 -11.94 18.27 0.24
N VAL A 492 -10.74 18.47 -0.32
CA VAL A 492 -10.51 18.60 -1.76
C VAL A 492 -10.96 17.38 -2.56
N GLY A 493 -10.64 16.16 -2.10
CA GLY A 493 -10.87 14.93 -2.87
C GLY A 493 -12.31 14.77 -3.37
N TRP A 494 -13.28 14.87 -2.47
CA TRP A 494 -14.69 14.70 -2.80
C TRP A 494 -15.31 15.94 -3.43
N HIS A 495 -14.98 17.13 -2.94
CA HIS A 495 -15.58 18.38 -3.44
C HIS A 495 -15.14 18.73 -4.85
N VAL A 496 -13.87 18.53 -5.21
CA VAL A 496 -13.41 18.71 -6.60
C VAL A 496 -14.14 17.74 -7.54
N ASN A 497 -14.34 16.48 -7.13
CA ASN A 497 -15.10 15.51 -7.93
C ASN A 497 -16.54 15.99 -8.17
N VAL A 498 -17.22 16.47 -7.13
CA VAL A 498 -18.60 16.96 -7.22
C VAL A 498 -18.69 18.22 -8.08
N TRP A 499 -17.94 19.25 -7.71
CA TRP A 499 -18.07 20.56 -8.36
C TRP A 499 -17.60 20.56 -9.81
N SER A 500 -16.65 19.69 -10.18
CA SER A 500 -16.27 19.50 -11.59
C SER A 500 -17.43 18.94 -12.41
N ARG A 501 -18.21 17.98 -11.88
CA ARG A 501 -19.40 17.43 -12.52
C ARG A 501 -20.48 18.48 -12.68
N ILE A 502 -20.78 19.24 -11.64
CA ILE A 502 -21.79 20.31 -11.66
C ILE A 502 -21.37 21.44 -12.61
N ALA A 503 -20.08 21.82 -12.65
CA ALA A 503 -19.55 22.78 -13.60
C ALA A 503 -19.75 22.32 -15.05
N ILE A 504 -19.43 21.08 -15.36
CA ILE A 504 -19.60 20.48 -16.69
C ILE A 504 -21.08 20.42 -17.06
N LEU A 505 -21.94 20.01 -16.13
CA LEU A 505 -23.39 19.88 -16.37
C LEU A 505 -24.07 21.23 -16.63
N THR A 506 -23.67 22.28 -15.91
CA THR A 506 -24.35 23.57 -15.92
C THR A 506 -23.68 24.61 -16.80
N GLY A 507 -22.41 24.45 -17.13
CA GLY A 507 -21.60 25.48 -17.79
C GLY A 507 -21.31 26.73 -16.92
N ASN A 508 -21.63 26.68 -15.61
CA ASN A 508 -21.44 27.82 -14.72
C ASN A 508 -19.99 27.93 -14.25
N HIS A 509 -19.35 29.05 -14.57
CA HIS A 509 -17.93 29.29 -14.25
C HIS A 509 -17.64 29.33 -12.74
N ALA A 510 -18.59 29.77 -11.89
CA ALA A 510 -18.34 29.82 -10.44
C ALA A 510 -17.95 28.44 -9.86
N TYR A 511 -18.57 27.37 -10.33
CA TYR A 511 -18.19 26.01 -9.90
C TYR A 511 -16.81 25.61 -10.44
N ALA A 512 -16.50 26.00 -11.69
CA ALA A 512 -15.19 25.74 -12.29
C ALA A 512 -14.07 26.49 -11.55
N ASP A 513 -14.30 27.76 -11.23
CA ASP A 513 -13.34 28.61 -10.49
C ASP A 513 -13.04 28.01 -9.10
N PHE A 514 -14.06 27.51 -8.41
CA PHE A 514 -13.88 26.87 -7.11
C PHE A 514 -13.12 25.53 -7.20
N VAL A 515 -13.36 24.72 -8.24
CA VAL A 515 -12.56 23.51 -8.52
C VAL A 515 -11.10 23.88 -8.74
N PHE A 516 -10.84 24.91 -9.52
CA PHE A 516 -9.48 25.36 -9.81
C PHE A 516 -8.80 25.95 -8.59
N GLU A 517 -9.50 26.72 -7.76
CA GLU A 517 -8.98 27.27 -6.49
C GLU A 517 -8.50 26.15 -5.59
N GLN A 518 -9.32 25.12 -5.36
CA GLN A 518 -8.97 23.97 -4.54
C GLN A 518 -7.79 23.18 -5.10
N THR A 519 -7.81 22.95 -6.42
CA THR A 519 -6.76 22.12 -7.06
C THR A 519 -5.44 22.88 -7.13
N ASP A 520 -5.43 24.15 -7.50
CA ASP A 520 -4.21 24.98 -7.53
C ASP A 520 -3.59 25.08 -6.12
N TRP A 521 -4.44 25.19 -5.07
CA TRP A 521 -3.98 25.14 -3.67
C TRP A 521 -3.39 23.77 -3.32
N LEU A 522 -3.98 22.66 -3.76
CA LEU A 522 -3.47 21.31 -3.50
C LEU A 522 -2.12 21.05 -4.16
N LEU A 523 -1.89 21.55 -5.38
CA LEU A 523 -0.69 21.27 -6.16
C LEU A 523 0.60 21.81 -5.53
N GLN A 524 0.52 22.77 -4.60
CA GLN A 524 1.69 23.28 -3.88
C GLN A 524 2.39 22.19 -3.03
N TRP A 525 1.66 21.14 -2.65
CA TRP A 525 2.16 20.05 -1.82
C TRP A 525 2.74 18.89 -2.63
N GLN A 526 2.69 18.94 -3.96
CA GLN A 526 3.32 17.92 -4.77
C GLN A 526 4.84 18.07 -4.75
N ILE A 527 5.53 16.98 -4.43
CA ILE A 527 6.99 16.92 -4.42
C ILE A 527 7.50 16.89 -5.87
N LYS A 528 8.16 17.96 -6.29
CA LYS A 528 8.71 18.13 -7.67
C LYS A 528 10.17 17.70 -7.76
N SER A 529 10.89 17.77 -6.65
CA SER A 529 12.29 17.33 -6.53
C SER A 529 12.55 16.89 -5.08
N HIS A 530 13.30 15.83 -4.91
CA HIS A 530 13.73 15.32 -3.61
C HIS A 530 14.97 14.45 -3.77
N ARG A 531 15.80 14.32 -2.71
CA ARG A 531 16.95 13.40 -2.68
C ARG A 531 16.50 11.94 -2.92
N ASP A 532 15.41 11.51 -2.29
CA ASP A 532 14.75 10.25 -2.62
C ASP A 532 13.85 10.47 -3.84
N LEU A 533 14.33 10.07 -5.01
CA LEU A 533 13.60 10.23 -6.27
C LEU A 533 12.27 9.45 -6.29
N ARG A 534 12.09 8.47 -5.39
CA ARG A 534 10.82 7.74 -5.23
C ARG A 534 9.70 8.64 -4.69
N TRP A 535 10.04 9.77 -4.04
CA TRP A 535 9.06 10.71 -3.52
C TRP A 535 8.49 11.64 -4.59
N VAL A 536 9.22 11.82 -5.69
CA VAL A 536 8.81 12.74 -6.76
C VAL A 536 7.47 12.33 -7.35
N GLY A 537 6.53 13.28 -7.42
CA GLY A 537 5.17 13.06 -7.86
C GLY A 537 4.18 12.76 -6.72
N GLY A 538 4.64 12.29 -5.56
CA GLY A 538 3.81 12.17 -4.37
C GLY A 538 3.51 13.53 -3.74
N PHE A 539 2.57 13.56 -2.79
CA PHE A 539 2.18 14.78 -2.08
C PHE A 539 2.52 14.66 -0.60
N SER A 540 3.01 15.75 -0.01
CA SER A 540 3.30 15.84 1.43
C SER A 540 3.17 17.27 1.92
N GLN A 541 2.28 17.51 2.89
CA GLN A 541 2.17 18.80 3.59
C GLN A 541 3.20 18.93 4.70
N SER A 542 3.51 17.85 5.40
CA SER A 542 4.43 17.83 6.54
C SER A 542 5.92 17.83 6.14
N GLY A 543 6.21 17.62 4.85
CA GLY A 543 7.56 17.38 4.35
C GLY A 543 8.10 15.98 4.66
N GLY A 544 7.26 15.07 5.20
CA GLY A 544 7.59 13.66 5.35
C GLY A 544 7.37 12.85 4.08
N ALA A 545 7.59 11.52 4.15
CA ALA A 545 7.42 10.62 3.02
C ALA A 545 5.98 10.66 2.48
N PRO A 546 5.79 10.80 1.17
CA PRO A 546 4.46 10.77 0.56
C PRO A 546 3.83 9.38 0.72
N GLN A 547 2.51 9.36 0.90
CA GLN A 547 1.75 8.17 1.18
C GLN A 547 0.57 8.01 0.20
N PHE A 548 -0.29 7.05 0.45
CA PHE A 548 -1.48 6.74 -0.33
C PHE A 548 -2.43 7.92 -0.58
N SER A 549 -2.45 8.92 0.30
CA SER A 549 -3.21 10.16 0.09
C SER A 549 -2.91 10.84 -1.25
N SER A 550 -1.69 10.65 -1.76
CA SER A 550 -1.31 11.10 -3.10
C SER A 550 -2.23 10.55 -4.19
N ILE A 551 -2.80 9.36 -4.02
CA ILE A 551 -3.76 8.76 -4.97
C ILE A 551 -5.08 9.55 -4.96
N VAL A 552 -5.59 9.90 -3.77
CA VAL A 552 -6.82 10.69 -3.60
C VAL A 552 -6.66 12.09 -4.21
N PHE A 553 -5.49 12.71 -3.98
CA PHE A 553 -5.18 14.04 -4.51
C PHE A 553 -5.03 14.04 -6.04
N LEU A 554 -4.48 12.96 -6.59
CA LEU A 554 -4.42 12.79 -8.04
C LEU A 554 -5.79 12.54 -8.66
N GLU A 555 -6.67 11.79 -8.01
CA GLU A 555 -8.05 11.60 -8.44
C GLU A 555 -8.76 12.95 -8.60
N ALA A 556 -8.64 13.84 -7.59
CA ALA A 556 -9.15 15.20 -7.67
C ALA A 556 -8.49 16.00 -8.81
N THR A 557 -7.15 15.93 -8.94
CA THR A 557 -6.42 16.65 -10.00
C THR A 557 -6.84 16.20 -11.40
N VAL A 558 -7.10 14.91 -11.61
CA VAL A 558 -7.58 14.38 -12.90
C VAL A 558 -8.97 14.93 -13.23
N ARG A 559 -9.87 15.04 -12.25
CA ARG A 559 -11.21 15.65 -12.44
C ARG A 559 -11.11 17.15 -12.79
N ALA A 560 -10.21 17.86 -12.13
CA ALA A 560 -9.92 19.26 -12.46
C ALA A 560 -9.26 19.41 -13.85
N LEU A 561 -8.39 18.48 -14.25
CA LEU A 561 -7.79 18.43 -15.58
C LEU A 561 -8.85 18.25 -16.66
N LEU A 562 -9.79 17.32 -16.48
CA LEU A 562 -10.91 17.15 -17.41
C LEU A 562 -11.71 18.44 -17.57
N LEU A 563 -11.96 19.14 -16.46
CA LEU A 563 -12.65 20.44 -16.49
C LEU A 563 -11.82 21.51 -17.23
N ALA A 564 -10.52 21.61 -16.95
CA ALA A 564 -9.61 22.55 -17.62
C ALA A 564 -9.56 22.32 -19.15
N ILE A 565 -9.54 21.06 -19.59
CA ILE A 565 -9.61 20.69 -21.00
C ILE A 565 -10.94 21.17 -21.60
N ARG A 566 -12.07 20.94 -20.93
CA ARG A 566 -13.40 21.31 -21.43
C ARG A 566 -13.64 22.81 -21.45
N THR A 567 -13.05 23.56 -20.54
CA THR A 567 -13.14 25.04 -20.50
C THR A 567 -12.09 25.72 -21.36
N GLY A 568 -11.16 24.97 -21.96
CA GLY A 568 -10.10 25.53 -22.83
C GLY A 568 -8.99 26.25 -22.04
N ASP A 569 -8.84 26.01 -20.72
CA ASP A 569 -7.75 26.60 -19.92
C ASP A 569 -6.43 25.88 -20.21
N ALA A 570 -5.71 26.38 -21.22
CA ALA A 570 -4.44 25.78 -21.66
C ALA A 570 -3.35 25.80 -20.58
N LYS A 571 -3.32 26.82 -19.71
CA LYS A 571 -2.30 26.95 -18.64
C LYS A 571 -2.53 25.87 -17.58
N ARG A 572 -3.75 25.74 -17.07
CA ARG A 572 -4.08 24.70 -16.07
C ARG A 572 -4.00 23.31 -16.68
N THR A 573 -4.45 23.13 -17.94
CA THR A 573 -4.30 21.84 -18.64
C THR A 573 -2.85 21.37 -18.63
N LYS A 574 -1.89 22.24 -19.00
CA LYS A 574 -0.46 21.88 -18.95
C LYS A 574 0.01 21.54 -17.54
N ASN A 575 -0.28 22.39 -16.56
CA ASN A 575 0.19 22.20 -15.18
C ASN A 575 -0.38 20.91 -14.57
N TYR A 576 -1.66 20.63 -14.81
CA TYR A 576 -2.32 19.44 -14.28
C TYR A 576 -1.85 18.16 -14.98
N VAL A 577 -1.58 18.21 -16.30
CA VAL A 577 -0.94 17.11 -17.03
C VAL A 577 0.41 16.75 -16.43
N ASP A 578 1.27 17.75 -16.17
CA ASP A 578 2.59 17.52 -15.58
C ASP A 578 2.47 16.93 -14.17
N CYS A 579 1.51 17.43 -13.36
CA CYS A 579 1.21 16.90 -12.03
C CYS A 579 0.74 15.44 -12.10
N VAL A 580 -0.21 15.13 -12.96
CA VAL A 580 -0.79 13.78 -13.10
C VAL A 580 0.27 12.79 -13.58
N ARG A 581 1.08 13.12 -14.58
CA ARG A 581 2.16 12.26 -15.06
C ARG A 581 3.15 11.91 -13.94
N SER A 582 3.62 12.92 -13.23
CA SER A 582 4.56 12.72 -12.11
C SER A 582 3.91 11.89 -10.99
N GLY A 583 2.66 12.19 -10.65
CA GLY A 583 1.93 11.49 -9.61
C GLY A 583 1.63 10.02 -9.95
N LEU A 584 1.29 9.71 -11.19
CA LEU A 584 1.10 8.34 -11.65
C LEU A 584 2.40 7.53 -11.55
N HIS A 585 3.56 8.16 -11.74
CA HIS A 585 4.85 7.52 -11.49
C HIS A 585 4.98 7.12 -10.02
N PHE A 586 4.65 8.01 -9.09
CA PHE A 586 4.63 7.70 -7.66
C PHE A 586 3.63 6.56 -7.34
N CYS A 587 2.39 6.61 -7.86
CA CYS A 587 1.37 5.59 -7.62
C CYS A 587 1.82 4.19 -8.08
N ARG A 588 2.60 4.09 -9.18
CA ARG A 588 3.18 2.83 -9.63
C ARG A 588 4.03 2.16 -8.56
N LEU A 589 4.74 2.93 -7.73
CA LEU A 589 5.60 2.41 -6.67
C LEU A 589 4.80 1.78 -5.52
N LEU A 590 3.57 2.20 -5.34
CA LEU A 590 2.68 1.68 -4.31
C LEU A 590 1.96 0.40 -4.76
N ARG A 591 1.83 0.15 -6.06
CA ARG A 591 1.12 -1.01 -6.59
C ARG A 591 1.89 -2.30 -6.31
N LEU A 592 1.17 -3.35 -5.93
CA LEU A 592 1.70 -4.71 -5.77
C LEU A 592 1.31 -5.55 -6.99
N GLU A 593 2.31 -6.15 -7.61
CA GLU A 593 2.15 -7.03 -8.77
C GLU A 593 2.29 -8.50 -8.36
N GLU A 594 1.91 -9.40 -9.25
CA GLU A 594 2.02 -10.85 -9.03
C GLU A 594 3.48 -11.36 -9.03
N THR A 595 4.45 -10.47 -9.29
CA THR A 595 5.85 -10.86 -9.39
C THR A 595 6.29 -11.53 -8.08
N PRO A 596 6.82 -12.75 -8.13
CA PRO A 596 7.37 -13.39 -6.94
C PRO A 596 8.39 -12.49 -6.24
N SER A 597 8.32 -12.45 -4.91
CA SER A 597 9.24 -11.67 -4.10
C SER A 597 9.61 -12.47 -2.86
N THR A 598 10.85 -12.34 -2.39
CA THR A 598 11.28 -12.94 -1.13
C THR A 598 10.47 -12.41 0.06
N LEU A 599 9.92 -11.21 -0.06
CA LEU A 599 9.17 -10.51 1.00
C LEU A 599 7.68 -10.81 1.01
N LEU A 600 7.10 -11.29 -0.09
CA LEU A 600 5.67 -11.57 -0.17
C LEU A 600 5.35 -12.99 0.29
N GLY A 601 4.48 -13.10 1.30
CA GLY A 601 3.99 -14.39 1.76
C GLY A 601 3.09 -15.08 0.72
N ASN A 602 2.28 -14.29 0.00
CA ASN A 602 1.36 -14.78 -1.01
C ASN A 602 1.22 -13.77 -2.16
N PRO A 603 2.07 -13.86 -3.21
CA PRO A 603 2.03 -12.94 -4.35
C PRO A 603 0.68 -12.88 -5.05
N MET A 604 -0.02 -14.03 -5.19
CA MET A 604 -1.34 -14.09 -5.82
C MET A 604 -2.39 -13.29 -5.04
N ARG A 605 -2.34 -13.32 -3.69
CA ARG A 605 -3.25 -12.54 -2.86
C ARG A 605 -2.95 -11.05 -2.94
N CYS A 606 -1.69 -10.68 -3.10
CA CYS A 606 -1.24 -9.29 -3.18
C CYS A 606 -1.55 -8.62 -4.51
N LYS A 607 -1.67 -9.39 -5.59
CA LYS A 607 -1.84 -8.88 -6.96
C LYS A 607 -2.97 -7.86 -7.06
N GLY A 608 -2.67 -6.67 -7.55
CA GLY A 608 -3.60 -5.54 -7.68
C GLY A 608 -3.83 -4.76 -6.38
N GLY A 609 -3.21 -5.17 -5.27
CA GLY A 609 -3.17 -4.38 -4.05
C GLY A 609 -2.35 -3.11 -4.22
N VAL A 610 -2.66 -2.09 -3.43
CA VAL A 610 -1.94 -0.81 -3.41
C VAL A 610 -1.54 -0.49 -1.98
N ALA A 611 -0.25 -0.30 -1.76
CA ALA A 611 0.33 -0.10 -0.43
C ALA A 611 0.00 1.27 0.15
N LEU A 612 -0.02 1.37 1.48
CA LEU A 612 -0.16 2.64 2.20
C LEU A 612 0.97 3.62 1.91
N GLY A 613 2.18 3.12 1.66
CA GLY A 613 3.36 3.95 1.41
C GLY A 613 4.56 3.13 0.95
N LEU A 614 5.68 3.80 0.78
CA LEU A 614 6.93 3.17 0.35
C LEU A 614 7.52 2.24 1.42
N ILE A 615 7.28 2.54 2.69
CA ILE A 615 7.77 1.78 3.85
C ILE A 615 6.66 0.90 4.43
N ASP A 616 5.48 1.45 4.62
CA ASP A 616 4.32 0.68 5.04
C ASP A 616 3.66 0.01 3.85
N ARG A 617 4.00 -1.25 3.62
CA ARG A 617 3.52 -2.02 2.46
C ARG A 617 2.17 -2.69 2.68
N ARG A 618 1.52 -2.47 3.83
CA ARG A 618 0.15 -2.97 4.06
C ARG A 618 -0.81 -2.38 3.05
N VAL A 619 -1.83 -3.15 2.71
CA VAL A 619 -2.86 -2.77 1.73
C VAL A 619 -4.17 -2.56 2.47
N ARG A 620 -4.69 -1.34 2.42
CA ARG A 620 -6.00 -0.98 2.95
C ARG A 620 -7.01 -0.88 1.80
N CYS A 621 -8.22 -1.38 2.01
CA CYS A 621 -9.19 -1.55 0.94
C CYS A 621 -9.60 -0.24 0.25
N ASP A 622 -9.70 0.87 0.98
CA ASP A 622 -10.04 2.18 0.43
C ASP A 622 -8.91 2.77 -0.44
N VAL A 623 -7.66 2.45 -0.16
CA VAL A 623 -6.54 2.84 -1.03
C VAL A 623 -6.66 2.18 -2.41
N VAL A 624 -7.06 0.91 -2.42
CA VAL A 624 -7.33 0.19 -3.66
C VAL A 624 -8.55 0.76 -4.38
N GLN A 625 -9.59 1.13 -3.64
CA GLN A 625 -10.78 1.81 -4.17
C GLN A 625 -10.39 3.11 -4.88
N HIS A 626 -9.64 4.01 -4.22
CA HIS A 626 -9.21 5.28 -4.80
C HIS A 626 -8.27 5.08 -6.00
N PHE A 627 -7.44 4.05 -5.98
CA PHE A 627 -6.60 3.73 -7.13
C PHE A 627 -7.42 3.28 -8.35
N ILE A 628 -8.48 2.49 -8.16
CA ILE A 628 -9.40 2.11 -9.24
C ILE A 628 -10.08 3.36 -9.81
N THR A 629 -10.65 4.21 -8.96
CA THR A 629 -11.35 5.42 -9.40
C THR A 629 -10.43 6.43 -10.07
N LEU A 630 -9.17 6.54 -9.60
CA LEU A 630 -8.11 7.30 -10.27
C LEU A 630 -7.85 6.74 -11.68
N CYS A 631 -7.61 5.45 -11.82
CA CYS A 631 -7.32 4.82 -13.12
C CYS A 631 -8.49 4.99 -14.10
N LEU A 632 -9.73 4.82 -13.66
CA LEU A 632 -10.94 5.08 -14.45
C LEU A 632 -11.02 6.55 -14.91
N ALA A 633 -10.71 7.50 -14.03
CA ALA A 633 -10.69 8.91 -14.38
C ALA A 633 -9.56 9.26 -15.37
N VAL A 634 -8.38 8.66 -15.19
CA VAL A 634 -7.24 8.82 -16.11
C VAL A 634 -7.56 8.29 -17.51
N GLU A 635 -8.33 7.21 -17.61
CA GLU A 635 -8.77 6.66 -18.90
C GLU A 635 -9.56 7.70 -19.74
N GLU A 636 -10.39 8.53 -19.09
CA GLU A 636 -11.15 9.59 -19.76
C GLU A 636 -10.25 10.66 -20.43
N ILE A 637 -9.03 10.84 -19.91
CA ILE A 637 -8.10 11.89 -20.36
C ILE A 637 -6.79 11.33 -20.95
N LYS A 638 -6.65 10.02 -21.11
CA LYS A 638 -5.38 9.37 -21.49
C LYS A 638 -4.73 9.97 -22.74
N LYS A 639 -5.51 10.39 -23.72
CA LYS A 639 -5.01 11.04 -24.96
C LYS A 639 -4.24 12.34 -24.70
N HIS A 640 -4.44 13.00 -23.56
CA HIS A 640 -3.74 14.22 -23.17
C HIS A 640 -2.48 13.93 -22.34
N LEU A 641 -2.33 12.69 -21.87
CA LEU A 641 -1.18 12.24 -21.09
C LEU A 641 -0.10 11.52 -21.93
N VAL A 642 -0.43 11.14 -23.15
CA VAL A 642 0.49 10.43 -24.09
C VAL A 642 1.35 11.38 -24.90
#